data_3b03e1a41baf86594fc099457c5a6028
#
_entry.id   3b03e1a41baf86594fc099457c5a6028
#
_cell.length_a   1.000
_cell.length_b   1.000
_cell.length_c   1.000
_cell.angle_alpha   90.00
_cell.angle_beta   90.00
_cell.angle_gamma   90.00
#
_symmetry.space_group_name_H-M   'P 1'
#
loop_
_entity.id
_entity.type
_entity.pdbx_description
1 polymer ?
#
loop_
_entity_poly.entity_id
_entity_poly.type
_entity_poly.pdbx_seq_one_letter_code
_entity_poly.pdbx_strand_id
1 'polypeptide(L)'
;MLNFYQKRTLSNTIRLMTILYMLCICQLAIAQTKNFQGVVKDAKGNTLPGVTILETGTSNGVSTNIDGIFEIKLRPGSTLTVSYIGYITRTIPTNDKTTFLNIILEEDVFQLDDVVVVGYGSMKKGEVTSAITSVKKDDFLAGMVKSPEQLLQGKVAGLQLSNYTGDPVLGLEMTIRGVNSLSGNTSPLIVIDGIPGGSLTAISSEDIESIDVLKDGSAAAIYGTRGTNGVIVITTNRAKATKLSMEYNGSISFETFAKHADMLTANDYRRLTDDPDFPGIQDEGTTTDWVDAISRTAISHNHFLSLKGGSAESNYVASIDYRKREGVIRHTDRESITAKIGLNHNMFNNKLRFQFNINDSYVTQQRAWYAAYLNALLENPTRPIYDENGNYTEYKVNLKPYNPVAMINEEYDVEGYNQLMMSGKITLSPIEGLNLSVMGAMQRFDRMENKSNTFKHMTTVVNGDYGNVWNWADNTMQKNLELVGDYTKSLGLHNLGAMIGYSYQDDDAKGIYQWAKDFPTDMFGPWNIGSMNDMKDNKAAMTSYRNTHKLISFFGRLTYNYNEKYMFMASLRREGSSRFGDNHKWGWFPAISAGWRISKENFMQDIQWLDDLKVRIGYGVTGNEVTSNLLSMYLLNYGGYAYINGKWTQGAGPVSYTHLTLPT
;
A
#
# COMPACT_ATOMS: atom_id res chain seq x y z
N MET A 1 61.89 -4.47 25.96
CA MET A 1 60.76 -4.08 25.09
C MET A 1 61.14 -4.05 23.60
N LEU A 2 62.38 -4.02 23.17
CA LEU A 2 62.74 -4.00 21.73
C LEU A 2 62.59 -5.34 20.99
N ASN A 3 62.64 -6.48 21.69
CA ASN A 3 62.54 -7.80 21.03
C ASN A 3 61.14 -8.28 20.68
N PHE A 4 60.07 -7.59 21.13
CA PHE A 4 58.69 -7.95 20.79
C PHE A 4 58.19 -7.27 19.51
N TYR A 5 58.76 -6.12 19.16
CA TYR A 5 58.39 -5.38 17.94
C TYR A 5 58.99 -5.98 16.66
N GLN A 6 60.22 -6.51 16.74
CA GLN A 6 60.87 -7.13 15.58
C GLN A 6 60.22 -8.45 15.14
N LYS A 7 59.68 -9.26 16.07
CA LYS A 7 58.98 -10.52 15.71
C LYS A 7 57.62 -10.27 15.08
N ARG A 8 56.94 -9.16 15.39
CA ARG A 8 55.63 -8.85 14.85
C ARG A 8 55.68 -8.26 13.44
N THR A 9 56.69 -7.48 13.12
CA THR A 9 56.96 -6.94 11.78
C THR A 9 57.38 -8.03 10.81
N LEU A 10 58.22 -8.98 11.22
CA LEU A 10 58.65 -10.10 10.39
C LEU A 10 57.49 -11.06 10.04
N SER A 11 56.59 -11.30 10.99
CA SER A 11 55.38 -12.13 10.76
C SER A 11 54.40 -11.46 9.79
N ASN A 12 54.25 -10.14 9.85
CA ASN A 12 53.35 -9.40 8.95
C ASN A 12 53.91 -9.26 7.52
N THR A 13 55.23 -9.11 7.38
CA THR A 13 55.91 -9.10 6.06
C THR A 13 55.84 -10.46 5.38
N ILE A 14 56.02 -11.56 6.12
CA ILE A 14 55.88 -12.92 5.58
C ILE A 14 54.40 -13.18 5.16
N ARG A 15 53.40 -12.74 5.93
CA ARG A 15 52.00 -12.83 5.55
C ARG A 15 51.68 -11.99 4.32
N LEU A 16 52.21 -10.78 4.21
CA LEU A 16 52.04 -9.94 3.04
C LEU A 16 52.66 -10.54 1.77
N MET A 17 53.89 -11.12 1.92
CA MET A 17 54.56 -11.83 0.82
C MET A 17 53.80 -13.11 0.39
N THR A 18 53.24 -13.86 1.32
CA THR A 18 52.40 -15.05 0.99
C THR A 18 51.10 -14.67 0.31
N ILE A 19 50.47 -13.57 0.70
CA ILE A 19 49.26 -13.04 0.03
C ILE A 19 49.64 -12.52 -1.37
N LEU A 20 50.75 -11.81 -1.52
CA LEU A 20 51.22 -11.33 -2.82
C LEU A 20 51.62 -12.49 -3.76
N TYR A 21 52.22 -13.54 -3.24
CA TYR A 21 52.58 -14.75 -3.98
C TYR A 21 51.35 -15.57 -4.38
N MET A 22 50.30 -15.66 -3.52
CA MET A 22 48.99 -16.23 -3.89
C MET A 22 48.29 -15.40 -4.94
N LEU A 23 48.34 -14.07 -4.85
CA LEU A 23 47.79 -13.17 -5.88
C LEU A 23 48.50 -13.29 -7.23
N CYS A 24 49.82 -13.49 -7.24
CA CYS A 24 50.58 -13.74 -8.47
C CYS A 24 50.30 -15.13 -9.09
N ILE A 25 50.03 -16.16 -8.30
CA ILE A 25 49.66 -17.50 -8.81
C ILE A 25 48.24 -17.46 -9.41
N CYS A 26 47.32 -16.67 -8.89
CA CYS A 26 46.01 -16.48 -9.45
C CYS A 26 46.00 -15.78 -10.83
N GLN A 27 47.05 -15.08 -11.20
CA GLN A 27 47.19 -14.43 -12.50
C GLN A 27 47.72 -15.35 -13.62
N LEU A 28 48.24 -16.53 -13.31
CA LEU A 28 48.80 -17.46 -14.29
C LEU A 28 47.80 -18.47 -14.85
N ALA A 29 46.54 -18.48 -14.37
CA ALA A 29 45.48 -19.28 -14.98
C ALA A 29 44.71 -18.46 -16.06
N ILE A 30 45.41 -17.90 -17.06
CA ILE A 30 44.80 -17.41 -18.26
C ILE A 30 44.37 -18.65 -19.08
N ALA A 31 43.16 -19.10 -18.83
CA ALA A 31 42.52 -20.11 -19.68
C ALA A 31 42.45 -19.56 -21.10
N GLN A 32 43.05 -20.25 -22.09
CA GLN A 32 42.98 -19.88 -23.49
C GLN A 32 41.50 -19.78 -23.89
N THR A 33 41.04 -18.59 -24.17
CA THR A 33 39.68 -18.36 -24.70
C THR A 33 39.72 -18.46 -26.20
N LYS A 34 38.70 -19.11 -26.79
CA LYS A 34 38.50 -19.22 -28.25
C LYS A 34 37.32 -18.39 -28.65
N ASN A 35 37.40 -17.80 -29.84
CA ASN A 35 36.35 -16.97 -30.41
C ASN A 35 35.31 -17.86 -31.10
N PHE A 36 34.03 -17.74 -30.66
CA PHE A 36 32.89 -18.43 -31.25
C PHE A 36 31.98 -17.39 -31.89
N GLN A 37 31.54 -17.69 -33.10
CA GLN A 37 30.55 -16.89 -33.84
C GLN A 37 29.32 -17.72 -34.11
N GLY A 38 28.18 -17.08 -34.31
CA GLY A 38 26.97 -17.80 -34.67
C GLY A 38 25.83 -16.88 -35.04
N VAL A 39 24.75 -17.51 -35.52
CA VAL A 39 23.50 -16.85 -35.85
C VAL A 39 22.36 -17.51 -35.07
N VAL A 40 21.45 -16.68 -34.56
CA VAL A 40 20.23 -17.15 -33.87
C VAL A 40 19.03 -16.85 -34.77
N LYS A 41 18.20 -17.88 -34.98
CA LYS A 41 16.99 -17.81 -35.81
C LYS A 41 15.79 -18.39 -35.09
N ASP A 42 14.58 -18.06 -35.50
CA ASP A 42 13.36 -18.74 -35.10
C ASP A 42 13.15 -20.07 -35.91
N ALA A 43 12.14 -20.83 -35.56
CA ALA A 43 11.77 -22.07 -36.24
C ALA A 43 11.32 -21.83 -37.70
N LYS A 44 10.95 -20.60 -38.06
CA LYS A 44 10.55 -20.19 -39.44
C LYS A 44 11.74 -19.72 -40.27
N GLY A 45 12.95 -19.61 -39.67
CA GLY A 45 14.19 -19.23 -40.32
C GLY A 45 14.49 -17.73 -40.24
N ASN A 46 13.68 -16.91 -39.59
CA ASN A 46 13.94 -15.47 -39.41
C ASN A 46 15.04 -15.28 -38.38
N THR A 47 15.93 -14.33 -38.59
CA THR A 47 17.01 -13.98 -37.67
C THR A 47 16.44 -13.21 -36.46
N LEU A 48 16.97 -13.49 -35.28
CA LEU A 48 16.50 -12.91 -34.00
C LEU A 48 17.53 -11.90 -33.46
N PRO A 49 17.29 -10.58 -33.56
CA PRO A 49 18.14 -9.57 -32.93
C PRO A 49 17.90 -9.44 -31.45
N GLY A 50 18.95 -9.10 -30.67
CA GLY A 50 18.82 -8.86 -29.22
C GLY A 50 18.73 -10.11 -28.36
N VAL A 51 18.98 -11.31 -28.91
CA VAL A 51 19.04 -12.56 -28.15
C VAL A 51 20.25 -12.51 -27.20
N THR A 52 20.04 -12.82 -25.94
CA THR A 52 21.09 -12.88 -24.94
C THR A 52 21.79 -14.24 -24.98
N ILE A 53 23.10 -14.23 -25.13
CA ILE A 53 23.98 -15.43 -25.16
C ILE A 53 24.96 -15.28 -24.01
N LEU A 54 24.88 -16.19 -23.02
CA LEU A 54 25.66 -16.16 -21.80
C LEU A 54 26.45 -17.47 -21.63
N GLU A 55 27.72 -17.37 -21.29
CA GLU A 55 28.49 -18.54 -20.82
C GLU A 55 27.95 -18.98 -19.47
N THR A 56 27.39 -20.17 -19.42
CA THR A 56 26.68 -20.70 -18.23
C THR A 56 27.57 -20.65 -16.98
N GLY A 57 27.04 -20.05 -15.91
CA GLY A 57 27.79 -19.92 -14.63
C GLY A 57 28.79 -18.78 -14.59
N THR A 58 28.84 -17.90 -15.59
CA THR A 58 29.74 -16.72 -15.65
C THR A 58 28.96 -15.46 -15.96
N SER A 59 29.61 -14.28 -15.90
CA SER A 59 29.07 -13.02 -16.42
C SER A 59 29.49 -12.70 -17.85
N ASN A 60 30.16 -13.65 -18.54
CA ASN A 60 30.59 -13.47 -19.90
C ASN A 60 29.43 -13.68 -20.85
N GLY A 61 28.92 -12.64 -21.50
CA GLY A 61 27.77 -12.71 -22.39
C GLY A 61 27.76 -11.60 -23.42
N VAL A 62 27.02 -11.83 -24.51
CA VAL A 62 26.80 -10.91 -25.62
C VAL A 62 25.35 -10.98 -26.07
N SER A 63 24.89 -9.98 -26.84
CA SER A 63 23.61 -10.02 -27.53
C SER A 63 23.81 -10.10 -29.03
N THR A 64 22.84 -10.73 -29.74
CA THR A 64 22.86 -10.74 -31.21
C THR A 64 22.63 -9.34 -31.79
N ASN A 65 23.30 -9.04 -32.89
CA ASN A 65 23.10 -7.83 -33.66
C ASN A 65 21.78 -7.87 -34.46
N ILE A 66 21.54 -6.84 -35.33
CA ILE A 66 20.34 -6.71 -36.15
C ILE A 66 20.14 -7.89 -37.13
N ASP A 67 21.23 -8.57 -37.53
CA ASP A 67 21.19 -9.74 -38.39
C ASP A 67 21.11 -11.06 -37.62
N GLY A 68 20.90 -11.02 -36.31
CA GLY A 68 20.87 -12.18 -35.43
C GLY A 68 22.25 -12.82 -35.19
N ILE A 69 23.35 -12.14 -35.53
CA ILE A 69 24.72 -12.65 -35.44
C ILE A 69 25.33 -12.24 -34.08
N PHE A 70 26.10 -13.16 -33.47
CA PHE A 70 26.86 -12.91 -32.24
C PHE A 70 28.31 -13.37 -32.38
N GLU A 71 29.16 -12.79 -31.55
CA GLU A 71 30.55 -13.18 -31.39
C GLU A 71 30.89 -13.17 -29.86
N ILE A 72 31.39 -14.29 -29.34
CA ILE A 72 31.72 -14.44 -27.93
C ILE A 72 33.00 -15.22 -27.72
N LYS A 73 33.84 -14.77 -26.76
CA LYS A 73 35.04 -15.50 -26.34
C LYS A 73 34.71 -16.45 -25.21
N LEU A 74 34.92 -17.76 -25.44
CA LEU A 74 34.57 -18.81 -24.49
C LEU A 74 35.78 -19.65 -24.11
N ARG A 75 35.71 -20.26 -22.94
CA ARG A 75 36.64 -21.34 -22.55
C ARG A 75 36.27 -22.60 -23.32
N PRO A 76 37.26 -23.41 -23.75
CA PRO A 76 36.98 -24.71 -24.35
C PRO A 76 36.11 -25.60 -23.47
N GLY A 77 35.04 -26.18 -24.03
CA GLY A 77 34.10 -27.01 -23.31
C GLY A 77 33.06 -26.27 -22.46
N SER A 78 32.96 -24.93 -22.58
CA SER A 78 31.91 -24.13 -21.94
C SER A 78 30.52 -24.48 -22.52
N THR A 79 29.49 -24.20 -21.74
CA THR A 79 28.09 -24.31 -22.16
C THR A 79 27.51 -22.91 -22.32
N LEU A 80 26.78 -22.65 -23.39
CA LEU A 80 26.08 -21.41 -23.64
C LEU A 80 24.62 -21.54 -23.21
N THR A 81 24.12 -20.57 -22.46
CA THR A 81 22.70 -20.32 -22.23
C THR A 81 22.23 -19.24 -23.19
N VAL A 82 21.30 -19.57 -24.07
CA VAL A 82 20.73 -18.68 -25.09
C VAL A 82 19.29 -18.42 -24.72
N SER A 83 18.96 -17.16 -24.45
CA SER A 83 17.63 -16.74 -24.01
C SER A 83 17.14 -15.51 -24.77
N TYR A 84 15.85 -15.52 -25.10
CA TYR A 84 15.16 -14.41 -25.74
C TYR A 84 13.72 -14.34 -25.25
N ILE A 85 13.17 -13.14 -25.12
CA ILE A 85 11.79 -12.96 -24.66
C ILE A 85 10.83 -13.59 -25.66
N GLY A 86 9.94 -14.46 -25.18
CA GLY A 86 8.99 -15.20 -26.02
C GLY A 86 9.54 -16.48 -26.66
N TYR A 87 10.73 -16.93 -26.26
CA TYR A 87 11.36 -18.14 -26.78
C TYR A 87 11.87 -19.05 -25.65
N ILE A 88 11.85 -20.37 -25.88
CA ILE A 88 12.36 -21.37 -24.95
C ILE A 88 13.88 -21.19 -24.81
N THR A 89 14.34 -20.98 -23.58
CA THR A 89 15.77 -20.89 -23.28
C THR A 89 16.47 -22.20 -23.61
N ARG A 90 17.53 -22.15 -24.44
CA ARG A 90 18.33 -23.33 -24.82
C ARG A 90 19.72 -23.28 -24.20
N THR A 91 20.17 -24.45 -23.76
CA THR A 91 21.52 -24.65 -23.26
C THR A 91 22.31 -25.46 -24.28
N ILE A 92 23.41 -24.91 -24.78
CA ILE A 92 24.20 -25.48 -25.91
C ILE A 92 25.63 -25.74 -25.44
N PRO A 93 26.08 -26.99 -25.37
CA PRO A 93 27.47 -27.29 -25.10
C PRO A 93 28.35 -26.91 -26.29
N THR A 94 29.45 -26.21 -26.05
CA THR A 94 30.44 -25.89 -27.08
C THR A 94 31.51 -26.97 -27.13
N ASN A 95 32.00 -27.26 -28.32
CA ASN A 95 33.11 -28.20 -28.52
C ASN A 95 34.27 -27.52 -29.25
N ASP A 96 35.46 -28.09 -29.15
CA ASP A 96 36.68 -27.52 -29.71
C ASP A 96 36.76 -27.56 -31.27
N LYS A 97 35.82 -28.25 -31.92
CA LYS A 97 35.86 -28.47 -33.35
C LYS A 97 34.98 -27.47 -34.13
N THR A 98 34.00 -26.86 -33.48
CA THR A 98 33.00 -25.99 -34.09
C THR A 98 33.19 -24.55 -33.61
N THR A 99 33.50 -23.61 -34.50
CA THR A 99 33.65 -22.18 -34.21
C THR A 99 32.46 -21.35 -34.65
N PHE A 100 31.52 -21.94 -35.40
CA PHE A 100 30.30 -21.30 -35.86
C PHE A 100 29.08 -22.09 -35.38
N LEU A 101 28.12 -21.40 -34.70
CA LEU A 101 26.94 -22.00 -34.14
C LEU A 101 25.68 -21.47 -34.85
N ASN A 102 24.87 -22.38 -35.41
CA ASN A 102 23.54 -22.05 -35.89
C ASN A 102 22.52 -22.47 -34.84
N ILE A 103 21.91 -21.50 -34.19
CA ILE A 103 21.01 -21.71 -33.05
C ILE A 103 19.59 -21.40 -33.47
N ILE A 104 18.72 -22.39 -33.36
CA ILE A 104 17.29 -22.23 -33.59
C ILE A 104 16.60 -22.17 -32.25
N LEU A 105 15.88 -21.08 -31.96
CA LEU A 105 15.01 -20.98 -30.81
C LEU A 105 13.58 -21.30 -31.21
N GLU A 106 12.92 -22.09 -30.40
CA GLU A 106 11.50 -22.39 -30.52
C GLU A 106 10.72 -21.33 -29.75
N GLU A 107 9.66 -20.78 -30.36
CA GLU A 107 8.75 -19.87 -29.68
C GLU A 107 8.25 -20.55 -28.41
N ASP A 108 8.36 -19.87 -27.28
CA ASP A 108 7.76 -20.33 -26.04
C ASP A 108 6.25 -20.09 -26.14
N VAL A 109 5.55 -21.08 -26.72
CA VAL A 109 4.09 -21.09 -26.89
C VAL A 109 3.40 -21.23 -25.52
N PHE A 110 4.14 -21.57 -24.46
CA PHE A 110 3.73 -21.35 -23.11
C PHE A 110 3.85 -19.85 -22.81
N GLN A 111 2.85 -19.05 -23.22
CA GLN A 111 2.55 -17.83 -22.49
C GLN A 111 2.62 -18.22 -21.02
N LEU A 112 3.50 -17.59 -20.26
CA LEU A 112 3.43 -17.62 -18.80
C LEU A 112 1.98 -17.26 -18.48
N ASP A 113 1.18 -18.30 -18.18
CA ASP A 113 -0.23 -18.11 -17.85
C ASP A 113 -0.28 -17.07 -16.75
N ASP A 114 -0.83 -15.92 -17.06
CA ASP A 114 -1.03 -14.85 -16.08
C ASP A 114 -1.75 -15.43 -14.87
N VAL A 115 -1.06 -15.49 -13.76
CA VAL A 115 -1.60 -15.96 -12.49
C VAL A 115 -2.18 -14.78 -11.73
N VAL A 116 -3.42 -14.90 -11.30
CA VAL A 116 -4.10 -13.90 -10.45
C VAL A 116 -4.34 -14.48 -9.06
N VAL A 117 -4.26 -13.64 -8.05
CA VAL A 117 -4.55 -14.05 -6.67
C VAL A 117 -6.05 -14.08 -6.46
N VAL A 118 -6.55 -15.23 -6.02
CA VAL A 118 -7.98 -15.49 -5.79
C VAL A 118 -8.18 -15.88 -4.32
N GLY A 119 -8.25 -14.89 -3.45
CA GLY A 119 -8.35 -15.13 -2.02
C GLY A 119 -7.11 -15.86 -1.47
N TYR A 120 -7.29 -16.99 -0.83
CA TYR A 120 -6.22 -17.77 -0.18
C TYR A 120 -5.40 -18.65 -1.15
N GLY A 121 -5.43 -18.38 -2.45
CA GLY A 121 -4.67 -19.10 -3.46
C GLY A 121 -4.51 -18.30 -4.74
N SER A 122 -3.84 -18.88 -5.72
CA SER A 122 -3.67 -18.30 -7.05
C SER A 122 -4.24 -19.23 -8.12
N MET A 123 -4.77 -18.63 -9.20
CA MET A 123 -5.32 -19.35 -10.35
C MET A 123 -4.79 -18.73 -11.63
N LYS A 124 -4.72 -19.53 -12.70
CA LYS A 124 -4.45 -19.00 -14.04
C LYS A 124 -5.58 -18.03 -14.43
N LYS A 125 -5.24 -16.84 -14.96
CA LYS A 125 -6.21 -15.83 -15.38
C LYS A 125 -7.27 -16.41 -16.33
N GLY A 126 -6.87 -17.32 -17.20
CA GLY A 126 -7.75 -18.06 -18.11
C GLY A 126 -8.84 -18.87 -17.40
N GLU A 127 -8.58 -19.39 -16.21
CA GLU A 127 -9.47 -20.28 -15.43
C GLU A 127 -10.40 -19.53 -14.47
N VAL A 128 -10.17 -18.23 -14.24
CA VAL A 128 -10.96 -17.42 -13.30
C VAL A 128 -12.39 -17.25 -13.80
N THR A 129 -13.37 -17.62 -12.98
CA THR A 129 -14.79 -17.48 -13.24
C THR A 129 -15.42 -16.22 -12.66
N SER A 130 -14.68 -15.50 -11.81
CA SER A 130 -15.13 -14.29 -11.12
C SER A 130 -14.63 -13.01 -11.83
N ALA A 131 -15.22 -11.84 -11.51
CA ALA A 131 -14.78 -10.56 -12.05
C ALA A 131 -13.56 -10.03 -11.31
N ILE A 132 -12.38 -10.45 -11.69
CA ILE A 132 -11.10 -9.99 -11.18
C ILE A 132 -10.39 -9.16 -12.24
N THR A 133 -9.81 -8.05 -11.84
CA THR A 133 -8.90 -7.25 -12.68
C THR A 133 -7.53 -7.22 -12.00
N SER A 134 -6.50 -7.65 -12.72
CA SER A 134 -5.11 -7.59 -12.28
C SER A 134 -4.41 -6.44 -12.97
N VAL A 135 -3.68 -5.63 -12.22
CA VAL A 135 -2.82 -4.55 -12.71
C VAL A 135 -1.40 -4.88 -12.24
N LYS A 136 -0.49 -5.05 -13.19
CA LYS A 136 0.91 -5.42 -12.92
C LYS A 136 1.81 -4.18 -12.93
N LYS A 137 3.04 -4.34 -12.44
CA LYS A 137 4.04 -3.26 -12.39
C LYS A 137 4.21 -2.54 -13.73
N ASP A 138 4.20 -3.26 -14.84
CA ASP A 138 4.35 -2.70 -16.19
C ASP A 138 3.14 -1.86 -16.64
N ASP A 139 1.97 -2.08 -16.03
CA ASP A 139 0.75 -1.33 -16.29
C ASP A 139 0.61 -0.10 -15.39
N PHE A 140 1.49 0.09 -14.40
CA PHE A 140 1.38 1.18 -13.44
C PHE A 140 1.60 2.54 -14.12
N LEU A 141 1.03 3.59 -13.53
CA LEU A 141 1.27 4.95 -13.99
C LEU A 141 2.76 5.31 -13.81
N ALA A 142 3.37 5.75 -14.90
CA ALA A 142 4.73 6.29 -14.84
C ALA A 142 4.73 7.66 -14.14
N GLY A 143 5.74 7.92 -13.33
CA GLY A 143 5.91 9.18 -12.62
C GLY A 143 5.70 9.09 -11.11
N MET A 144 5.71 10.24 -10.45
CA MET A 144 5.57 10.31 -9.00
C MET A 144 4.11 10.09 -8.59
N VAL A 145 3.79 8.88 -8.12
CA VAL A 145 2.48 8.59 -7.53
C VAL A 145 2.45 9.03 -6.07
N LYS A 146 1.35 9.68 -5.67
CA LYS A 146 1.16 10.17 -4.30
C LYS A 146 0.91 9.04 -3.30
N SER A 147 0.27 7.97 -3.75
CA SER A 147 -0.06 6.81 -2.92
C SER A 147 -0.25 5.56 -3.79
N PRO A 148 -0.17 4.34 -3.20
CA PRO A 148 -0.36 3.10 -3.95
C PRO A 148 -1.70 3.00 -4.67
N GLU A 149 -2.76 3.64 -4.16
CA GLU A 149 -4.09 3.68 -4.76
C GLU A 149 -4.10 4.31 -6.15
N GLN A 150 -3.26 5.32 -6.37
CA GLN A 150 -3.16 5.99 -7.69
C GLN A 150 -2.67 5.07 -8.81
N LEU A 151 -1.95 4.00 -8.48
CA LEU A 151 -1.53 3.00 -9.46
C LEU A 151 -2.72 2.35 -10.18
N LEU A 152 -3.90 2.36 -9.54
CA LEU A 152 -5.15 1.81 -10.06
C LEU A 152 -5.99 2.81 -10.86
N GLN A 153 -5.62 4.08 -10.87
CA GLN A 153 -6.45 5.14 -11.48
C GLN A 153 -6.61 4.92 -12.98
N GLY A 154 -7.85 4.82 -13.44
CA GLY A 154 -8.20 4.56 -14.84
C GLY A 154 -7.89 3.15 -15.34
N LYS A 155 -7.37 2.24 -14.50
CA LYS A 155 -6.96 0.88 -14.88
C LYS A 155 -8.03 -0.18 -14.57
N VAL A 156 -8.92 0.09 -13.63
CA VAL A 156 -9.89 -0.90 -13.12
C VAL A 156 -11.30 -0.40 -13.34
N ALA A 157 -12.02 -1.01 -14.26
CA ALA A 157 -13.43 -0.69 -14.51
C ALA A 157 -14.27 -0.97 -13.26
N GLY A 158 -15.08 0.03 -12.82
CA GLY A 158 -15.93 -0.03 -11.64
C GLY A 158 -15.21 0.31 -10.32
N LEU A 159 -13.91 0.63 -10.33
CA LEU A 159 -13.22 1.25 -9.22
C LEU A 159 -13.28 2.77 -9.39
N GLN A 160 -13.78 3.46 -8.40
CA GLN A 160 -13.76 4.91 -8.29
C GLN A 160 -12.73 5.34 -7.26
N LEU A 161 -11.83 6.23 -7.65
CA LEU A 161 -10.86 6.88 -6.79
C LEU A 161 -11.21 8.36 -6.74
N SER A 162 -11.48 8.86 -5.56
CA SER A 162 -11.82 10.26 -5.34
C SER A 162 -10.74 10.94 -4.54
N ASN A 163 -10.22 12.04 -5.09
CA ASN A 163 -9.32 12.93 -4.39
C ASN A 163 -10.00 14.30 -4.32
N TYR A 164 -10.50 14.64 -3.15
CA TYR A 164 -11.23 15.91 -2.96
C TYR A 164 -10.30 17.09 -2.71
N THR A 165 -9.02 16.83 -2.44
CA THR A 165 -8.05 17.86 -2.07
C THR A 165 -6.68 17.58 -2.70
N GLY A 166 -5.88 18.62 -2.87
CA GLY A 166 -4.45 18.51 -3.22
C GLY A 166 -3.55 18.22 -2.02
N ASP A 167 -4.14 17.95 -0.85
CA ASP A 167 -3.42 17.73 0.40
C ASP A 167 -2.58 16.44 0.34
N PRO A 168 -1.27 16.46 0.64
CA PRO A 168 -0.42 15.28 0.68
C PRO A 168 -0.72 14.33 1.84
N VAL A 169 -1.46 14.80 2.85
CA VAL A 169 -1.80 14.05 4.07
C VAL A 169 -3.06 13.24 3.90
N LEU A 170 -4.07 13.80 3.23
CA LEU A 170 -5.33 13.13 2.98
C LEU A 170 -5.15 12.03 1.93
N GLY A 171 -5.57 10.81 2.27
CA GLY A 171 -5.58 9.67 1.37
C GLY A 171 -6.66 9.76 0.28
N LEU A 172 -6.63 8.84 -0.66
CA LEU A 172 -7.68 8.68 -1.66
C LEU A 172 -8.83 7.85 -1.09
N GLU A 173 -10.06 8.29 -1.34
CA GLU A 173 -11.22 7.45 -1.08
C GLU A 173 -11.43 6.49 -2.24
N MET A 174 -11.64 5.21 -1.91
CA MET A 174 -11.84 4.14 -2.89
C MET A 174 -13.20 3.50 -2.71
N THR A 175 -13.95 3.35 -3.81
CA THR A 175 -15.17 2.55 -3.84
C THR A 175 -15.21 1.63 -5.06
N ILE A 176 -15.72 0.41 -4.88
CA ILE A 176 -15.89 -0.56 -5.97
C ILE A 176 -17.37 -0.74 -6.22
N ARG A 177 -17.82 -0.41 -7.47
CA ARG A 177 -19.22 -0.52 -7.91
C ARG A 177 -20.21 0.32 -7.09
N GLY A 178 -19.74 1.39 -6.44
CA GLY A 178 -20.56 2.32 -5.69
C GLY A 178 -20.67 2.02 -4.21
N VAL A 179 -21.44 2.86 -3.51
CA VAL A 179 -21.69 2.77 -2.07
C VAL A 179 -22.83 1.79 -1.80
N ASN A 180 -22.61 0.81 -0.95
CA ASN A 180 -23.57 -0.25 -0.62
C ASN A 180 -24.02 -0.24 0.85
N SER A 181 -23.59 0.74 1.65
CA SER A 181 -23.95 0.89 3.05
C SER A 181 -24.24 2.34 3.40
N LEU A 182 -25.29 2.58 4.17
CA LEU A 182 -25.65 3.93 4.68
C LEU A 182 -24.90 4.31 5.96
N SER A 183 -24.47 3.32 6.75
CA SER A 183 -23.89 3.55 8.07
C SER A 183 -22.61 2.74 8.32
N GLY A 184 -22.26 1.81 7.44
CA GLY A 184 -21.08 0.97 7.53
C GLY A 184 -19.89 1.48 6.72
N ASN A 185 -18.77 0.80 6.84
CA ASN A 185 -17.59 1.04 5.99
C ASN A 185 -17.92 0.76 4.52
N THR A 186 -17.58 1.66 3.63
CA THR A 186 -17.79 1.55 2.17
C THR A 186 -16.50 1.28 1.40
N SER A 187 -15.35 1.33 2.08
CA SER A 187 -14.05 1.07 1.47
C SER A 187 -13.82 -0.43 1.24
N PRO A 188 -13.15 -0.82 0.16
CA PRO A 188 -12.78 -2.21 -0.08
C PRO A 188 -11.81 -2.73 0.98
N LEU A 189 -11.83 -4.05 1.23
CA LEU A 189 -10.85 -4.70 2.07
C LEU A 189 -9.48 -4.70 1.36
N ILE A 190 -8.45 -4.21 2.01
CA ILE A 190 -7.08 -4.31 1.54
C ILE A 190 -6.45 -5.57 2.12
N VAL A 191 -5.81 -6.36 1.27
CA VAL A 191 -5.05 -7.56 1.65
C VAL A 191 -3.64 -7.43 1.10
N ILE A 192 -2.62 -7.39 1.95
CA ILE A 192 -1.22 -7.22 1.55
C ILE A 192 -0.46 -8.51 1.86
N ASP A 193 0.09 -9.17 0.85
CA ASP A 193 0.82 -10.44 0.96
C ASP A 193 0.05 -11.53 1.75
N GLY A 194 -1.29 -11.54 1.64
CA GLY A 194 -2.18 -12.45 2.34
C GLY A 194 -2.68 -11.94 3.69
N ILE A 195 -2.20 -10.81 4.20
CA ILE A 195 -2.63 -10.23 5.48
C ILE A 195 -3.84 -9.32 5.24
N PRO A 196 -5.03 -9.64 5.75
CA PRO A 196 -6.22 -8.83 5.57
C PRO A 196 -6.22 -7.61 6.51
N GLY A 197 -6.79 -6.49 6.05
CA GLY A 197 -6.84 -5.23 6.80
C GLY A 197 -5.53 -4.45 6.76
N GLY A 198 -4.65 -4.74 5.79
CA GLY A 198 -3.39 -4.02 5.61
C GLY A 198 -3.61 -2.54 5.26
N SER A 199 -2.71 -1.68 5.74
CA SER A 199 -2.68 -0.27 5.39
C SER A 199 -1.78 -0.02 4.18
N LEU A 200 -2.30 0.70 3.18
CA LEU A 200 -1.51 1.08 2.00
C LEU A 200 -0.35 2.02 2.33
N THR A 201 -0.41 2.71 3.46
CA THR A 201 0.67 3.57 3.93
C THR A 201 1.83 2.80 4.58
N ALA A 202 1.65 1.48 4.84
CA ALA A 202 2.70 0.61 5.38
C ALA A 202 3.65 0.07 4.32
N ILE A 203 3.39 0.31 3.03
CA ILE A 203 4.18 -0.21 1.92
C ILE A 203 4.57 0.90 0.94
N SER A 204 5.72 0.75 0.30
CA SER A 204 6.11 1.60 -0.82
C SER A 204 5.38 1.20 -2.10
N SER A 205 4.95 2.18 -2.90
CA SER A 205 4.39 1.95 -4.24
C SER A 205 5.38 1.23 -5.16
N GLU A 206 6.69 1.47 -5.00
CA GLU A 206 7.76 0.85 -5.77
C GLU A 206 7.95 -0.65 -5.45
N ASP A 207 7.52 -1.06 -4.25
CA ASP A 207 7.57 -2.47 -3.82
C ASP A 207 6.38 -3.30 -4.29
N ILE A 208 5.42 -2.73 -4.99
CA ILE A 208 4.24 -3.45 -5.48
C ILE A 208 4.58 -4.19 -6.78
N GLU A 209 4.35 -5.52 -6.81
CA GLU A 209 4.48 -6.37 -8.00
C GLU A 209 3.17 -6.43 -8.80
N SER A 210 2.03 -6.60 -8.10
CA SER A 210 0.70 -6.63 -8.72
C SER A 210 -0.40 -6.21 -7.74
N ILE A 211 -1.51 -5.74 -8.30
CA ILE A 211 -2.72 -5.43 -7.56
C ILE A 211 -3.89 -6.14 -8.25
N ASP A 212 -4.52 -7.07 -7.54
CA ASP A 212 -5.68 -7.82 -7.99
C ASP A 212 -6.95 -7.29 -7.33
N VAL A 213 -7.91 -6.84 -8.12
CA VAL A 213 -9.17 -6.23 -7.64
C VAL A 213 -10.32 -7.21 -7.84
N LEU A 214 -10.87 -7.74 -6.73
CA LEU A 214 -11.99 -8.66 -6.68
C LEU A 214 -13.29 -7.83 -6.57
N LYS A 215 -14.06 -7.78 -7.66
CA LYS A 215 -15.16 -6.83 -7.80
C LYS A 215 -16.56 -7.42 -7.54
N ASP A 216 -16.68 -8.72 -7.47
CA ASP A 216 -17.97 -9.39 -7.30
C ASP A 216 -18.03 -10.27 -6.05
N GLY A 217 -19.27 -10.56 -5.60
CA GLY A 217 -19.51 -11.38 -4.43
C GLY A 217 -18.97 -12.82 -4.58
N SER A 218 -18.88 -13.35 -5.80
CA SER A 218 -18.35 -14.71 -6.01
C SER A 218 -16.86 -14.80 -5.71
N ALA A 219 -16.10 -13.73 -5.97
CA ALA A 219 -14.68 -13.65 -5.62
C ALA A 219 -14.47 -13.23 -4.16
N ALA A 220 -15.28 -12.29 -3.66
CA ALA A 220 -15.09 -11.65 -2.37
C ALA A 220 -15.67 -12.44 -1.18
N ALA A 221 -16.65 -13.35 -1.41
CA ALA A 221 -17.30 -14.14 -0.35
C ALA A 221 -16.33 -14.96 0.50
N ILE A 222 -15.17 -15.34 -0.06
CA ILE A 222 -14.12 -16.05 0.68
C ILE A 222 -13.53 -15.19 1.82
N TYR A 223 -13.73 -13.86 1.80
CA TYR A 223 -13.33 -12.93 2.86
C TYR A 223 -14.47 -12.61 3.85
N GLY A 224 -15.65 -13.25 3.70
CA GLY A 224 -16.77 -13.19 4.65
C GLY A 224 -17.37 -11.80 4.78
N THR A 225 -17.54 -11.36 6.04
CA THR A 225 -18.14 -10.05 6.41
C THR A 225 -17.34 -8.85 5.91
N ARG A 226 -16.08 -9.02 5.54
CA ARG A 226 -15.20 -7.94 5.06
C ARG A 226 -15.18 -7.81 3.54
N GLY A 227 -15.80 -8.77 2.80
CA GLY A 227 -15.77 -8.81 1.34
C GLY A 227 -16.84 -7.98 0.62
N THR A 228 -17.81 -7.41 1.32
CA THR A 228 -18.99 -6.76 0.71
C THR A 228 -18.64 -5.61 -0.21
N ASN A 229 -17.65 -4.81 0.13
CA ASN A 229 -17.22 -3.64 -0.65
C ASN A 229 -16.18 -3.99 -1.73
N GLY A 230 -15.98 -5.30 -2.00
CA GLY A 230 -14.89 -5.79 -2.82
C GLY A 230 -13.58 -5.92 -2.05
N VAL A 231 -12.58 -6.50 -2.71
CA VAL A 231 -11.27 -6.77 -2.10
C VAL A 231 -10.18 -6.34 -3.06
N ILE A 232 -9.17 -5.65 -2.54
CA ILE A 232 -7.96 -5.28 -3.25
C ILE A 232 -6.81 -6.10 -2.66
N VAL A 233 -6.28 -7.02 -3.44
CA VAL A 233 -5.17 -7.88 -3.04
C VAL A 233 -3.88 -7.34 -3.63
N ILE A 234 -2.94 -6.99 -2.79
CA ILE A 234 -1.64 -6.45 -3.17
C ILE A 234 -0.59 -7.53 -2.95
N THR A 235 0.14 -7.81 -3.98
CA THR A 235 1.34 -8.65 -3.92
C THR A 235 2.56 -7.74 -4.02
N THR A 236 3.42 -7.79 -3.01
CA THR A 236 4.65 -7.00 -3.03
C THR A 236 5.78 -7.79 -3.70
N ASN A 237 6.81 -7.08 -4.15
CA ASN A 237 8.00 -7.67 -4.74
C ASN A 237 8.55 -8.79 -3.84
N ARG A 238 8.66 -9.98 -4.40
CA ARG A 238 9.16 -11.16 -3.69
C ARG A 238 10.62 -11.41 -4.03
N ALA A 239 11.32 -12.01 -3.09
CA ALA A 239 12.63 -12.57 -3.35
C ALA A 239 12.53 -13.63 -4.46
N LYS A 240 13.37 -13.52 -5.48
CA LYS A 240 13.47 -14.47 -6.60
C LYS A 240 14.93 -14.92 -6.70
N ALA A 241 15.14 -16.16 -7.17
CA ALA A 241 16.47 -16.66 -7.44
C ALA A 241 17.11 -15.84 -8.58
N THR A 242 17.96 -14.90 -8.23
CA THR A 242 18.66 -14.04 -9.17
C THR A 242 20.08 -13.73 -8.65
N LYS A 243 20.96 -13.32 -9.55
CA LYS A 243 22.20 -12.66 -9.12
C LYS A 243 21.85 -11.40 -8.32
N LEU A 244 22.74 -10.99 -7.43
CA LEU A 244 22.58 -9.74 -6.70
C LEU A 244 22.30 -8.60 -7.69
N SER A 245 21.16 -7.96 -7.52
CA SER A 245 20.75 -6.77 -8.26
C SER A 245 20.40 -5.64 -7.29
N MET A 246 20.81 -4.45 -7.65
CA MET A 246 20.49 -3.22 -6.94
C MET A 246 19.73 -2.30 -7.89
N GLU A 247 18.63 -1.76 -7.42
CA GLU A 247 17.77 -0.83 -8.15
C GLU A 247 17.61 0.45 -7.33
N TYR A 248 17.88 1.59 -7.94
CA TYR A 248 17.62 2.90 -7.36
C TYR A 248 16.67 3.68 -8.24
N ASN A 249 15.58 4.18 -7.67
CA ASN A 249 14.63 5.07 -8.32
C ASN A 249 14.54 6.38 -7.53
N GLY A 250 14.76 7.50 -8.18
CA GLY A 250 14.64 8.82 -7.59
C GLY A 250 13.76 9.72 -8.43
N SER A 251 12.94 10.54 -7.79
CA SER A 251 12.10 11.53 -8.47
C SER A 251 11.99 12.81 -7.66
N ILE A 252 11.78 13.92 -8.36
CA ILE A 252 11.45 15.22 -7.80
C ILE A 252 10.25 15.78 -8.57
N SER A 253 9.31 16.41 -7.85
CA SER A 253 8.16 17.08 -8.46
C SER A 253 7.96 18.48 -7.90
N PHE A 254 7.40 19.34 -8.75
CA PHE A 254 7.01 20.71 -8.42
C PHE A 254 5.51 20.81 -8.64
N GLU A 255 4.77 21.19 -7.61
CA GLU A 255 3.32 21.26 -7.65
C GLU A 255 2.86 22.69 -7.33
N THR A 256 1.90 23.20 -8.13
CA THR A 256 1.25 24.49 -7.94
C THR A 256 -0.25 24.33 -8.11
N PHE A 257 -1.04 25.34 -7.75
CA PHE A 257 -2.46 25.33 -8.11
C PHE A 257 -2.61 25.31 -9.64
N ALA A 258 -3.36 24.34 -10.15
CA ALA A 258 -3.72 24.29 -11.58
C ALA A 258 -4.78 25.36 -11.90
N LYS A 259 -5.74 25.57 -10.98
CA LYS A 259 -6.82 26.54 -11.05
C LYS A 259 -7.41 26.76 -9.66
N HIS A 260 -7.77 27.96 -9.33
CA HIS A 260 -8.62 28.31 -8.18
C HIS A 260 -9.90 28.99 -8.67
N ALA A 261 -10.87 29.16 -7.77
CA ALA A 261 -12.09 29.86 -8.10
C ALA A 261 -11.80 31.32 -8.47
N ASP A 262 -12.48 31.83 -9.49
CA ASP A 262 -12.41 33.24 -9.86
C ASP A 262 -13.20 34.06 -8.82
N MET A 263 -12.49 34.79 -7.99
CA MET A 263 -13.06 35.64 -6.93
C MET A 263 -12.94 37.11 -7.29
N LEU A 264 -13.68 37.97 -6.61
CA LEU A 264 -13.59 39.41 -6.80
C LEU A 264 -12.19 39.89 -6.40
N THR A 265 -11.57 40.66 -7.29
CA THR A 265 -10.26 41.30 -7.03
C THR A 265 -10.40 42.56 -6.16
N ALA A 266 -9.29 43.07 -5.62
CA ALA A 266 -9.28 44.32 -4.89
C ALA A 266 -9.83 45.52 -5.76
N ASN A 267 -9.56 45.48 -7.07
CA ASN A 267 -10.10 46.49 -7.99
C ASN A 267 -11.62 46.36 -8.17
N ASP A 268 -12.15 45.14 -8.16
CA ASP A 268 -13.59 44.90 -8.20
C ASP A 268 -14.27 45.42 -6.93
N TYR A 269 -13.66 45.14 -5.75
CA TYR A 269 -14.15 45.68 -4.47
C TYR A 269 -14.19 47.22 -4.47
N ARG A 270 -13.11 47.91 -4.90
CA ARG A 270 -13.07 49.38 -5.00
C ARG A 270 -14.14 49.93 -5.91
N ARG A 271 -14.42 49.24 -7.02
CA ARG A 271 -15.50 49.63 -7.94
C ARG A 271 -16.89 49.48 -7.33
N LEU A 272 -17.07 48.49 -6.46
CA LEU A 272 -18.35 48.15 -5.82
C LEU A 272 -18.60 48.92 -4.50
N THR A 273 -17.59 49.65 -3.98
CA THR A 273 -17.70 50.40 -2.72
C THR A 273 -18.83 51.43 -2.76
N ASP A 274 -19.03 52.09 -3.92
CA ASP A 274 -20.04 53.12 -4.12
C ASP A 274 -21.35 52.58 -4.76
N ASP A 275 -21.44 51.28 -4.99
CA ASP A 275 -22.60 50.65 -5.61
C ASP A 275 -23.69 50.38 -4.56
N PRO A 276 -24.89 50.99 -4.68
CA PRO A 276 -25.98 50.79 -3.72
C PRO A 276 -26.52 49.40 -3.65
N ASP A 277 -26.29 48.56 -4.68
CA ASP A 277 -26.75 47.15 -4.72
C ASP A 277 -25.82 46.26 -3.86
N PHE A 278 -24.65 46.74 -3.46
CA PHE A 278 -23.68 46.05 -2.61
C PHE A 278 -23.35 46.79 -1.31
N PRO A 279 -24.35 47.07 -0.48
CA PRO A 279 -24.13 47.83 0.76
C PRO A 279 -23.24 47.01 1.73
N GLY A 280 -22.17 47.62 2.18
CA GLY A 280 -21.26 47.03 3.17
C GLY A 280 -19.93 46.54 2.61
N ILE A 281 -19.68 46.65 1.31
CA ILE A 281 -18.34 46.52 0.76
C ILE A 281 -17.50 47.75 1.22
N GLN A 282 -16.34 47.49 1.79
CA GLN A 282 -15.39 48.51 2.26
C GLN A 282 -14.04 48.30 1.61
N ASP A 283 -13.45 49.38 1.08
CA ASP A 283 -12.05 49.39 0.69
C ASP A 283 -11.18 49.64 1.93
N GLU A 284 -10.36 48.67 2.30
CA GLU A 284 -9.43 48.78 3.44
C GLU A 284 -8.01 49.21 3.00
N GLY A 285 -7.87 49.66 1.75
CA GLY A 285 -6.70 50.41 1.25
C GLY A 285 -5.55 49.54 0.72
N THR A 286 -5.59 48.23 0.81
CA THR A 286 -4.51 47.35 0.32
C THR A 286 -4.96 46.53 -0.88
N THR A 287 -4.03 45.78 -1.45
CA THR A 287 -4.31 44.74 -2.46
C THR A 287 -3.64 43.47 -2.00
N THR A 288 -4.45 42.51 -1.53
CA THR A 288 -3.98 41.23 -0.96
C THR A 288 -4.53 40.09 -1.77
N ASP A 289 -3.64 39.27 -2.29
CA ASP A 289 -3.98 37.93 -2.81
C ASP A 289 -3.89 36.95 -1.66
N TRP A 290 -5.04 36.63 -1.08
CA TRP A 290 -5.12 35.76 0.09
C TRP A 290 -4.76 34.33 -0.21
N VAL A 291 -5.03 33.84 -1.45
CA VAL A 291 -4.68 32.49 -1.86
C VAL A 291 -3.17 32.37 -2.02
N ASP A 292 -2.52 33.35 -2.65
CA ASP A 292 -1.05 33.39 -2.76
C ASP A 292 -0.38 33.49 -1.39
N ALA A 293 -0.95 34.27 -0.48
CA ALA A 293 -0.41 34.44 0.88
C ALA A 293 -0.31 33.15 1.69
N ILE A 294 -1.21 32.17 1.46
CA ILE A 294 -1.20 30.87 2.14
C ILE A 294 -0.62 29.74 1.28
N SER A 295 -0.27 30.00 0.03
CA SER A 295 0.20 28.98 -0.90
C SER A 295 1.70 29.05 -1.15
N ARG A 296 2.22 28.01 -1.79
CA ARG A 296 3.60 27.90 -2.26
C ARG A 296 3.70 26.99 -3.48
N THR A 297 4.81 27.09 -4.21
CA THR A 297 5.25 25.99 -5.06
C THR A 297 5.77 24.88 -4.17
N ALA A 298 5.05 23.75 -4.14
CA ALA A 298 5.41 22.60 -3.33
C ALA A 298 6.48 21.75 -4.03
N ILE A 299 7.51 21.36 -3.29
CA ILE A 299 8.62 20.55 -3.79
C ILE A 299 8.59 19.20 -3.09
N SER A 300 8.33 18.16 -3.86
CA SER A 300 8.28 16.79 -3.34
C SER A 300 9.36 15.93 -3.99
N HIS A 301 9.93 15.00 -3.23
CA HIS A 301 10.94 14.07 -3.75
C HIS A 301 10.80 12.69 -3.14
N ASN A 302 11.28 11.68 -3.89
CA ASN A 302 11.28 10.28 -3.51
C ASN A 302 12.64 9.64 -3.82
N HIS A 303 13.11 8.76 -2.93
CA HIS A 303 14.33 7.99 -3.09
C HIS A 303 14.08 6.55 -2.66
N PHE A 304 14.03 5.65 -3.62
CA PHE A 304 13.82 4.23 -3.40
C PHE A 304 15.09 3.45 -3.76
N LEU A 305 15.52 2.58 -2.87
CA LEU A 305 16.63 1.65 -3.07
C LEU A 305 16.17 0.24 -2.78
N SER A 306 16.41 -0.70 -3.69
CA SER A 306 16.08 -2.12 -3.53
C SER A 306 17.27 -3.00 -3.85
N LEU A 307 17.45 -4.04 -3.05
CA LEU A 307 18.42 -5.10 -3.21
C LEU A 307 17.70 -6.44 -3.32
N LYS A 308 18.00 -7.22 -4.36
CA LYS A 308 17.41 -8.55 -4.60
C LYS A 308 18.52 -9.53 -4.93
N GLY A 309 18.41 -10.76 -4.43
CA GLY A 309 19.40 -11.78 -4.76
C GLY A 309 19.15 -13.13 -4.10
N GLY A 310 19.98 -14.09 -4.45
CA GLY A 310 19.97 -15.42 -3.85
C GLY A 310 19.86 -16.56 -4.85
N SER A 311 19.81 -17.78 -4.32
CA SER A 311 19.68 -19.03 -5.07
C SER A 311 18.22 -19.51 -5.13
N ALA A 312 17.99 -20.64 -5.79
CA ALA A 312 16.70 -21.31 -5.80
C ALA A 312 16.27 -21.79 -4.40
N GLU A 313 17.24 -22.13 -3.54
CA GLU A 313 16.98 -22.55 -2.17
C GLU A 313 16.77 -21.36 -1.23
N SER A 314 17.57 -20.31 -1.35
CA SER A 314 17.51 -19.17 -0.44
C SER A 314 17.61 -17.87 -1.21
N ASN A 315 16.60 -17.01 -1.10
CA ASN A 315 16.60 -15.73 -1.76
C ASN A 315 15.98 -14.65 -0.86
N TYR A 316 16.35 -13.39 -1.14
CA TYR A 316 15.94 -12.25 -0.34
C TYR A 316 15.62 -11.04 -1.21
N VAL A 317 14.83 -10.15 -0.65
CA VAL A 317 14.61 -8.78 -1.12
C VAL A 317 14.67 -7.86 0.09
N ALA A 318 15.35 -6.73 -0.05
CA ALA A 318 15.35 -5.67 0.93
C ALA A 318 15.18 -4.34 0.20
N SER A 319 14.36 -3.45 0.72
CA SER A 319 14.18 -2.11 0.17
C SER A 319 14.04 -1.07 1.26
N ILE A 320 14.37 0.17 0.90
CA ILE A 320 14.10 1.36 1.68
C ILE A 320 13.58 2.45 0.75
N ASP A 321 12.52 3.13 1.16
CA ASP A 321 11.86 4.23 0.46
C ASP A 321 11.80 5.44 1.40
N TYR A 322 12.49 6.51 1.03
CA TYR A 322 12.36 7.81 1.69
C TYR A 322 11.56 8.74 0.79
N ARG A 323 10.51 9.33 1.33
CA ARG A 323 9.62 10.20 0.60
C ARG A 323 9.28 11.44 1.42
N LYS A 324 9.49 12.61 0.81
CA LYS A 324 9.01 13.88 1.33
C LYS A 324 8.03 14.49 0.34
N ARG A 325 6.86 14.85 0.80
CA ARG A 325 5.82 15.52 0.01
C ARG A 325 5.38 16.80 0.70
N GLU A 326 5.42 17.89 -0.04
CA GLU A 326 4.86 19.16 0.37
C GLU A 326 3.50 19.38 -0.29
N GLY A 327 2.58 20.04 0.40
CA GLY A 327 1.33 20.51 -0.17
C GLY A 327 1.46 21.94 -0.69
N VAL A 328 0.59 22.31 -1.61
CA VAL A 328 0.51 23.68 -2.16
C VAL A 328 0.07 24.71 -1.13
N ILE A 329 -0.65 24.33 -0.07
CA ILE A 329 -0.91 25.14 1.11
C ILE A 329 0.29 25.02 2.03
N ARG A 330 0.78 26.16 2.56
CA ARG A 330 1.89 26.18 3.54
C ARG A 330 1.50 25.38 4.78
N HIS A 331 2.48 24.83 5.49
CA HIS A 331 2.30 23.99 6.67
C HIS A 331 1.52 22.69 6.42
N THR A 332 1.46 22.24 5.16
CA THR A 332 1.01 20.89 4.81
C THR A 332 2.17 20.10 4.22
N ASP A 333 2.61 19.08 4.92
CA ASP A 333 3.68 18.20 4.43
C ASP A 333 3.56 16.80 5.04
N ARG A 334 4.23 15.85 4.38
CA ARG A 334 4.34 14.48 4.84
C ARG A 334 5.71 13.93 4.49
N GLU A 335 6.38 13.40 5.48
CA GLU A 335 7.65 12.70 5.36
C GLU A 335 7.47 11.25 5.79
N SER A 336 8.05 10.31 5.04
CA SER A 336 7.96 8.89 5.36
C SER A 336 9.24 8.15 5.02
N ILE A 337 9.58 7.19 5.87
CA ILE A 337 10.62 6.18 5.63
C ILE A 337 9.92 4.83 5.72
N THR A 338 9.98 4.05 4.63
CA THR A 338 9.40 2.70 4.59
C THR A 338 10.50 1.71 4.28
N ALA A 339 10.66 0.70 5.11
CA ALA A 339 11.62 -0.38 4.93
C ALA A 339 10.93 -1.72 4.77
N LYS A 340 11.48 -2.57 3.91
CA LYS A 340 10.98 -3.92 3.67
C LYS A 340 12.12 -4.92 3.68
N ILE A 341 11.84 -6.11 4.24
CA ILE A 341 12.70 -7.29 4.14
C ILE A 341 11.78 -8.48 3.82
N GLY A 342 12.12 -9.22 2.77
CA GLY A 342 11.48 -10.47 2.41
C GLY A 342 12.53 -11.58 2.26
N LEU A 343 12.27 -12.72 2.88
CA LEU A 343 13.15 -13.89 2.85
C LEU A 343 12.33 -15.12 2.42
N ASN A 344 12.86 -15.90 1.50
CA ASN A 344 12.34 -17.22 1.15
C ASN A 344 13.44 -18.26 1.31
N HIS A 345 13.07 -19.39 1.90
CA HIS A 345 13.97 -20.54 2.02
C HIS A 345 13.22 -21.83 1.69
N ASN A 346 13.72 -22.57 0.69
CA ASN A 346 13.16 -23.83 0.23
C ASN A 346 14.08 -24.98 0.66
N MET A 347 13.50 -26.02 1.23
CA MET A 347 14.20 -27.20 1.73
C MET A 347 13.61 -28.47 1.12
N PHE A 348 14.39 -29.55 1.17
CA PHE A 348 13.97 -30.91 0.76
C PHE A 348 13.37 -30.94 -0.66
N ASN A 349 14.07 -30.36 -1.65
CA ASN A 349 13.60 -30.24 -3.04
C ASN A 349 12.22 -29.56 -3.14
N ASN A 350 12.07 -28.40 -2.51
CA ASN A 350 10.87 -27.58 -2.45
C ASN A 350 9.67 -28.21 -1.71
N LYS A 351 9.86 -29.31 -0.96
CA LYS A 351 8.79 -29.89 -0.16
C LYS A 351 8.47 -29.07 1.09
N LEU A 352 9.41 -28.32 1.59
CA LEU A 352 9.21 -27.41 2.73
C LEU A 352 9.70 -26.01 2.35
N ARG A 353 8.80 -25.01 2.46
CA ARG A 353 9.09 -23.61 2.16
C ARG A 353 8.82 -22.73 3.36
N PHE A 354 9.76 -21.88 3.67
CA PHE A 354 9.65 -20.81 4.65
C PHE A 354 9.63 -19.46 3.93
N GLN A 355 8.68 -18.62 4.29
CA GLN A 355 8.57 -17.25 3.81
C GLN A 355 8.44 -16.32 5.01
N PHE A 356 9.20 -15.26 5.02
CA PHE A 356 9.18 -14.25 6.06
C PHE A 356 9.19 -12.87 5.43
N ASN A 357 8.28 -11.98 5.87
CA ASN A 357 8.21 -10.63 5.39
C ASN A 357 8.05 -9.68 6.57
N ILE A 358 8.75 -8.54 6.49
CA ILE A 358 8.60 -7.39 7.36
C ILE A 358 8.45 -6.17 6.46
N ASN A 359 7.47 -5.32 6.77
CA ASN A 359 7.35 -3.96 6.27
C ASN A 359 7.19 -3.06 7.49
N ASP A 360 7.98 -2.00 7.56
CA ASP A 360 7.92 -1.00 8.62
C ASP A 360 7.93 0.39 8.00
N SER A 361 6.97 1.22 8.36
CA SER A 361 6.82 2.58 7.84
C SER A 361 6.68 3.55 8.98
N TYR A 362 7.59 4.49 9.06
CA TYR A 362 7.52 5.64 9.95
C TYR A 362 7.12 6.88 9.15
N VAL A 363 6.09 7.58 9.62
CA VAL A 363 5.53 8.76 8.96
C VAL A 363 5.42 9.90 9.94
N THR A 364 5.84 11.09 9.52
CA THR A 364 5.54 12.36 10.17
C THR A 364 4.79 13.23 9.18
N GLN A 365 3.71 13.86 9.62
CA GLN A 365 2.94 14.74 8.77
C GLN A 365 2.45 15.96 9.53
N GLN A 366 2.47 17.11 8.85
CA GLN A 366 1.91 18.36 9.33
C GLN A 366 0.66 18.70 8.51
N ARG A 367 -0.38 19.14 9.18
CA ARG A 367 -1.64 19.53 8.56
C ARG A 367 -1.90 21.00 8.84
N ALA A 368 -2.38 21.73 7.83
CA ALA A 368 -2.97 23.03 8.02
C ALA A 368 -4.50 22.91 8.03
N TRP A 369 -5.16 23.76 8.77
CA TRP A 369 -6.61 23.77 8.79
C TRP A 369 -7.19 24.08 7.40
N TYR A 370 -7.85 23.10 6.79
CA TYR A 370 -8.40 23.22 5.43
C TYR A 370 -9.36 24.40 5.24
N ALA A 371 -10.04 24.84 6.31
CA ALA A 371 -10.88 26.02 6.27
C ALA A 371 -10.10 27.31 5.92
N ALA A 372 -8.75 27.35 6.06
CA ALA A 372 -7.95 28.50 5.67
C ALA A 372 -8.09 28.80 4.16
N TYR A 373 -8.12 27.77 3.29
CA TYR A 373 -8.33 27.97 1.86
C TYR A 373 -9.72 28.57 1.56
N LEU A 374 -10.77 28.05 2.21
CA LEU A 374 -12.11 28.62 2.05
C LEU A 374 -12.18 30.06 2.54
N ASN A 375 -11.53 30.38 3.67
CA ASN A 375 -11.46 31.76 4.16
C ASN A 375 -10.66 32.65 3.22
N ALA A 376 -9.56 32.17 2.62
CA ALA A 376 -8.79 32.91 1.62
C ALA A 376 -9.62 33.29 0.38
N LEU A 377 -10.56 32.43 -0.04
CA LEU A 377 -11.48 32.75 -1.15
C LEU A 377 -12.55 33.78 -0.77
N LEU A 378 -12.92 33.86 0.52
CA LEU A 378 -14.01 34.70 1.00
C LEU A 378 -13.54 36.00 1.61
N GLU A 379 -12.25 36.15 1.93
CA GLU A 379 -11.72 37.34 2.62
C GLU A 379 -11.68 38.55 1.69
N ASN A 380 -11.84 39.74 2.29
CA ASN A 380 -11.79 41.02 1.57
C ASN A 380 -10.40 41.25 0.95
N PRO A 381 -10.26 41.29 -0.39
CA PRO A 381 -8.97 41.47 -1.06
C PRO A 381 -8.37 42.87 -0.89
N THR A 382 -9.07 43.83 -0.29
CA THR A 382 -8.53 45.14 0.04
C THR A 382 -8.02 45.27 1.48
N ARG A 383 -8.14 44.16 2.27
CA ARG A 383 -7.68 44.10 3.66
C ARG A 383 -6.21 43.75 3.73
N PRO A 384 -5.41 44.41 4.59
CA PRO A 384 -4.03 43.97 4.87
C PRO A 384 -4.00 42.72 5.72
N ILE A 385 -2.94 41.89 5.57
CA ILE A 385 -2.72 40.69 6.40
C ILE A 385 -2.48 41.05 7.86
N TYR A 386 -1.74 42.15 8.08
CA TYR A 386 -1.36 42.66 9.39
C TYR A 386 -1.82 44.10 9.56
N ASP A 387 -2.20 44.48 10.78
CA ASP A 387 -2.47 45.85 11.18
C ASP A 387 -1.16 46.66 11.35
N GLU A 388 -1.28 47.95 11.65
CA GLU A 388 -0.13 48.86 11.87
C GLU A 388 0.76 48.42 13.05
N ASN A 389 0.24 47.60 13.97
CA ASN A 389 0.95 47.07 15.13
C ASN A 389 1.57 45.70 14.87
N GLY A 390 1.41 45.13 13.65
CA GLY A 390 1.90 43.80 13.27
C GLY A 390 1.05 42.64 13.79
N ASN A 391 -0.17 42.89 14.23
CA ASN A 391 -1.13 41.82 14.54
C ASN A 391 -1.91 41.44 13.29
N TYR A 392 -2.42 40.20 13.25
CA TYR A 392 -3.32 39.79 12.17
C TYR A 392 -4.59 40.66 12.19
N THR A 393 -5.02 41.08 11.01
CA THR A 393 -6.30 41.76 10.88
C THR A 393 -7.44 40.73 10.99
N GLU A 394 -8.35 40.95 11.95
CA GLU A 394 -9.48 40.09 12.22
C GLU A 394 -10.77 40.89 12.40
N TYR A 395 -11.92 40.30 12.05
CA TYR A 395 -13.21 40.83 12.41
C TYR A 395 -13.46 40.70 13.92
N LYS A 396 -13.85 41.75 14.56
CA LYS A 396 -14.00 41.78 16.04
C LYS A 396 -15.13 40.97 16.62
N VAL A 397 -16.05 40.40 15.82
CA VAL A 397 -17.22 39.70 16.34
C VAL A 397 -17.63 38.60 15.37
N ASN A 398 -17.37 37.33 15.66
CA ASN A 398 -17.92 36.12 15.05
C ASN A 398 -18.30 36.17 13.55
N LEU A 399 -17.81 37.17 12.83
CA LEU A 399 -18.04 37.34 11.41
C LEU A 399 -16.94 36.66 10.64
N LYS A 400 -17.33 35.67 9.88
CA LYS A 400 -16.47 35.04 8.87
C LYS A 400 -16.41 35.94 7.64
N PRO A 401 -15.32 35.95 6.87
CA PRO A 401 -14.15 35.04 6.96
C PRO A 401 -13.14 35.47 8.02
N TYR A 402 -12.26 34.55 8.36
CA TYR A 402 -11.12 34.76 9.27
C TYR A 402 -9.84 34.93 8.49
N ASN A 403 -8.84 35.61 9.05
CA ASN A 403 -7.54 35.78 8.41
C ASN A 403 -6.88 34.43 8.13
N PRO A 404 -6.77 34.01 6.86
CA PRO A 404 -6.29 32.66 6.53
C PRO A 404 -4.82 32.46 6.84
N VAL A 405 -4.02 33.54 6.86
CA VAL A 405 -2.60 33.47 7.21
C VAL A 405 -2.44 33.21 8.71
N ALA A 406 -3.26 33.87 9.55
CA ALA A 406 -3.30 33.58 10.98
C ALA A 406 -3.72 32.13 11.24
N MET A 407 -4.71 31.61 10.49
CA MET A 407 -5.21 30.24 10.65
C MET A 407 -4.12 29.19 10.47
N ILE A 408 -3.20 29.38 9.53
CA ILE A 408 -2.15 28.38 9.26
C ILE A 408 -0.87 28.61 10.05
N ASN A 409 -0.55 29.86 10.41
CA ASN A 409 0.69 30.17 11.13
C ASN A 409 0.57 29.97 12.64
N GLU A 410 -0.63 30.16 13.19
CA GLU A 410 -0.90 30.11 14.62
C GLU A 410 -1.48 28.75 15.06
N GLU A 411 -1.52 27.77 14.16
CA GLU A 411 -1.87 26.38 14.43
C GLU A 411 -0.63 25.49 14.30
N TYR A 412 -0.43 24.63 15.28
CA TYR A 412 0.48 23.48 15.22
C TYR A 412 -0.35 22.21 15.19
N ASP A 413 -0.27 21.43 14.11
CA ASP A 413 -0.98 20.14 13.96
C ASP A 413 -0.02 19.13 13.32
N VAL A 414 0.67 18.37 14.16
CA VAL A 414 1.65 17.36 13.74
C VAL A 414 1.26 16.01 14.25
N GLU A 415 1.22 15.06 13.32
CA GLU A 415 0.97 13.66 13.57
C GLU A 415 2.18 12.82 13.17
N GLY A 416 2.63 11.98 14.09
CA GLY A 416 3.63 10.95 13.85
C GLY A 416 3.01 9.56 14.01
N TYR A 417 3.32 8.62 13.11
CA TYR A 417 2.90 7.23 13.30
C TYR A 417 3.90 6.24 12.74
N ASN A 418 3.90 5.05 13.34
CA ASN A 418 4.65 3.89 12.88
C ASN A 418 3.67 2.76 12.54
N GLN A 419 3.92 2.10 11.42
CA GLN A 419 3.16 0.95 10.94
C GLN A 419 4.09 -0.21 10.67
N LEU A 420 4.08 -1.19 11.55
CA LEU A 420 4.83 -2.43 11.41
C LEU A 420 3.90 -3.55 10.95
N MET A 421 4.27 -4.25 9.89
CA MET A 421 3.58 -5.42 9.37
C MET A 421 4.58 -6.56 9.20
N MET A 422 4.33 -7.68 9.87
CA MET A 422 5.20 -8.86 9.85
C MET A 422 4.39 -10.10 9.52
N SER A 423 4.94 -11.01 8.72
CA SER A 423 4.35 -12.33 8.49
C SER A 423 5.39 -13.42 8.35
N GLY A 424 5.05 -14.60 8.83
CA GLY A 424 5.80 -15.83 8.62
C GLY A 424 4.86 -16.91 8.08
N LYS A 425 5.23 -17.53 6.96
CA LYS A 425 4.47 -18.63 6.36
C LYS A 425 5.36 -19.85 6.16
N ILE A 426 4.86 -21.00 6.60
CA ILE A 426 5.46 -22.32 6.37
C ILE A 426 4.53 -23.08 5.45
N THR A 427 5.04 -23.63 4.36
CA THR A 427 4.29 -24.49 3.44
C THR A 427 4.99 -25.82 3.31
N LEU A 428 4.26 -26.93 3.59
CA LEU A 428 4.67 -28.28 3.40
C LEU A 428 3.95 -28.87 2.18
N SER A 429 4.72 -29.37 1.20
CA SER A 429 4.22 -30.04 -0.02
C SER A 429 4.64 -31.52 -0.01
N PRO A 430 3.93 -32.39 0.74
CA PRO A 430 4.36 -33.78 0.95
C PRO A 430 4.25 -34.63 -0.31
N ILE A 431 3.26 -34.39 -1.14
CA ILE A 431 3.01 -35.01 -2.44
C ILE A 431 2.68 -33.95 -3.48
N GLU A 432 2.84 -34.28 -4.74
CA GLU A 432 2.53 -33.40 -5.85
C GLU A 432 1.06 -32.95 -5.80
N GLY A 433 0.85 -31.62 -5.91
CA GLY A 433 -0.45 -30.98 -5.88
C GLY A 433 -1.02 -30.69 -4.49
N LEU A 434 -0.50 -31.29 -3.40
CA LEU A 434 -0.95 -31.02 -2.03
C LEU A 434 -0.02 -30.02 -1.31
N ASN A 435 -0.58 -28.91 -0.86
CA ASN A 435 0.12 -27.95 -0.02
C ASN A 435 -0.63 -27.77 1.32
N LEU A 436 0.11 -27.82 2.40
CA LEU A 436 -0.37 -27.54 3.75
C LEU A 436 0.39 -26.33 4.27
N SER A 437 -0.28 -25.24 4.55
CA SER A 437 0.36 -23.99 4.97
C SER A 437 -0.16 -23.48 6.30
N VAL A 438 0.77 -22.93 7.08
CA VAL A 438 0.49 -22.17 8.31
C VAL A 438 1.07 -20.77 8.11
N MET A 439 0.29 -19.73 8.32
CA MET A 439 0.74 -18.34 8.31
C MET A 439 0.39 -17.68 9.63
N GLY A 440 1.39 -17.08 10.28
CA GLY A 440 1.20 -16.13 11.37
C GLY A 440 1.54 -14.72 10.90
N ALA A 441 0.70 -13.75 11.25
CA ALA A 441 0.97 -12.35 10.92
C ALA A 441 0.62 -11.42 12.09
N MET A 442 1.31 -10.29 12.15
CA MET A 442 1.09 -9.22 13.10
C MET A 442 1.14 -7.88 12.38
N GLN A 443 0.19 -7.02 12.68
CA GLN A 443 0.20 -5.62 12.29
C GLN A 443 0.12 -4.77 13.55
N ARG A 444 0.96 -3.74 13.64
CA ARG A 444 0.96 -2.78 14.72
C ARG A 444 0.95 -1.37 14.15
N PHE A 445 0.06 -0.56 14.68
CA PHE A 445 -0.06 0.86 14.36
C PHE A 445 0.05 1.66 15.64
N ASP A 446 1.08 2.50 15.74
CA ASP A 446 1.28 3.44 16.84
C ASP A 446 1.16 4.85 16.28
N ARG A 447 0.29 5.68 16.85
CA ARG A 447 0.06 7.05 16.44
C ARG A 447 0.18 8.01 17.62
N MET A 448 0.79 9.13 17.38
CA MET A 448 0.77 10.28 18.27
C MET A 448 0.45 11.53 17.45
N GLU A 449 -0.60 12.23 17.82
CA GLU A 449 -1.02 13.50 17.24
C GLU A 449 -0.96 14.59 18.32
N ASN A 450 -0.32 15.70 17.97
CA ASN A 450 -0.17 16.85 18.84
C ASN A 450 -0.66 18.09 18.10
N LYS A 451 -1.67 18.72 18.66
CA LYS A 451 -2.27 19.92 18.10
C LYS A 451 -2.32 21.02 19.14
N SER A 452 -1.98 22.26 18.74
CA SER A 452 -2.16 23.43 19.58
C SER A 452 -2.46 24.66 18.74
N ASN A 453 -3.24 25.57 19.31
CA ASN A 453 -3.49 26.90 18.78
C ASN A 453 -2.92 27.93 19.76
N THR A 454 -2.25 28.95 19.23
CA THR A 454 -1.66 30.03 20.03
C THR A 454 -2.72 31.03 20.51
N PHE A 455 -2.32 31.99 21.32
CA PHE A 455 -3.17 33.12 21.73
C PHE A 455 -3.67 33.98 20.55
N LYS A 456 -2.93 33.99 19.45
CA LYS A 456 -3.26 34.73 18.23
C LYS A 456 -4.11 33.98 17.25
N HIS A 457 -4.31 32.69 17.48
CA HIS A 457 -5.18 31.91 16.62
C HIS A 457 -6.62 32.40 16.74
N MET A 458 -7.30 32.58 15.62
CA MET A 458 -8.63 33.17 15.59
C MET A 458 -9.66 32.48 16.50
N THR A 459 -9.62 31.15 16.65
CA THR A 459 -10.56 30.47 17.54
C THR A 459 -10.32 30.81 19.00
N THR A 460 -9.08 31.03 19.42
CA THR A 460 -8.74 31.51 20.76
C THR A 460 -9.13 32.96 20.98
N VAL A 461 -8.85 33.81 19.99
CA VAL A 461 -9.21 35.26 20.07
C VAL A 461 -10.73 35.45 20.16
N VAL A 462 -11.51 34.72 19.33
CA VAL A 462 -12.98 34.84 19.31
C VAL A 462 -13.60 34.29 20.59
N ASN A 463 -13.07 33.21 21.13
CA ASN A 463 -13.58 32.57 22.36
C ASN A 463 -13.10 33.28 23.63
N GLY A 464 -12.11 34.17 23.53
CA GLY A 464 -11.46 34.81 24.69
C GLY A 464 -10.58 33.84 25.48
N ASP A 465 -10.10 32.77 24.84
CA ASP A 465 -9.23 31.75 25.43
C ASP A 465 -7.74 32.16 25.26
N TYR A 466 -6.85 31.57 26.05
CA TYR A 466 -5.39 31.77 25.95
C TYR A 466 -4.71 30.47 25.42
N GLY A 467 -4.98 30.14 24.15
CA GLY A 467 -4.47 28.93 23.52
C GLY A 467 -5.19 27.67 23.94
N ASN A 468 -5.03 26.62 23.17
CA ASN A 468 -5.61 25.32 23.46
C ASN A 468 -4.72 24.20 22.90
N VAL A 469 -4.86 23.01 23.48
CA VAL A 469 -4.07 21.83 23.14
C VAL A 469 -4.94 20.59 23.06
N TRP A 470 -4.67 19.74 22.07
CA TRP A 470 -5.18 18.39 21.94
C TRP A 470 -4.01 17.45 21.71
N ASN A 471 -3.93 16.38 22.49
CA ASN A 471 -2.95 15.31 22.31
C ASN A 471 -3.67 13.96 22.21
N TRP A 472 -3.37 13.19 21.18
CA TRP A 472 -3.82 11.83 20.98
C TRP A 472 -2.66 10.86 20.93
N ALA A 473 -2.79 9.73 21.60
CA ALA A 473 -1.89 8.60 21.46
C ALA A 473 -2.71 7.32 21.31
N ASP A 474 -2.56 6.66 20.16
CA ASP A 474 -3.28 5.44 19.81
C ASP A 474 -2.30 4.30 19.52
N ASN A 475 -2.66 3.10 19.96
CA ASN A 475 -1.98 1.87 19.61
C ASN A 475 -3.01 0.84 19.16
N THR A 476 -2.84 0.29 17.98
CA THR A 476 -3.65 -0.83 17.47
C THR A 476 -2.74 -2.00 17.15
N MET A 477 -3.09 -3.19 17.60
CA MET A 477 -2.40 -4.44 17.29
C MET A 477 -3.39 -5.45 16.73
N GLN A 478 -3.11 -5.94 15.55
CA GLN A 478 -3.85 -7.03 14.91
C GLN A 478 -2.94 -8.26 14.79
N LYS A 479 -3.44 -9.42 15.20
CA LYS A 479 -2.77 -10.72 15.06
C LYS A 479 -3.63 -11.64 14.22
N ASN A 480 -3.01 -12.32 13.28
CA ASN A 480 -3.68 -13.25 12.37
C ASN A 480 -2.99 -14.61 12.41
N LEU A 481 -3.77 -15.68 12.40
CA LEU A 481 -3.33 -17.04 12.21
C LEU A 481 -4.17 -17.67 11.10
N GLU A 482 -3.52 -18.26 10.10
CA GLU A 482 -4.19 -18.94 9.01
C GLU A 482 -3.61 -20.33 8.82
N LEU A 483 -4.50 -21.31 8.68
CA LEU A 483 -4.19 -22.69 8.33
C LEU A 483 -4.91 -23.00 7.03
N VAL A 484 -4.17 -23.38 5.98
CA VAL A 484 -4.76 -23.67 4.65
C VAL A 484 -4.18 -24.96 4.13
N GLY A 485 -5.06 -25.86 3.72
CA GLY A 485 -4.73 -27.05 2.93
C GLY A 485 -5.35 -26.92 1.55
N ASP A 486 -4.54 -26.99 0.50
CA ASP A 486 -4.99 -26.99 -0.88
C ASP A 486 -4.45 -28.21 -1.65
N TYR A 487 -5.29 -28.77 -2.50
CA TYR A 487 -4.95 -29.89 -3.38
C TYR A 487 -5.39 -29.60 -4.80
N THR A 488 -4.48 -29.76 -5.74
CA THR A 488 -4.76 -29.63 -7.17
C THR A 488 -4.34 -30.87 -7.91
N LYS A 489 -5.18 -31.35 -8.85
CA LYS A 489 -4.92 -32.53 -9.66
C LYS A 489 -5.37 -32.33 -11.10
N SER A 490 -4.45 -32.56 -12.04
CA SER A 490 -4.74 -32.59 -13.47
C SER A 490 -4.91 -34.02 -13.91
N LEU A 491 -6.02 -34.32 -14.57
CA LEU A 491 -6.37 -35.66 -15.13
C LEU A 491 -6.71 -35.49 -16.62
N GLY A 492 -5.70 -35.48 -17.47
CA GLY A 492 -5.86 -35.14 -18.88
C GLY A 492 -6.38 -33.72 -19.08
N LEU A 493 -7.58 -33.56 -19.63
CA LEU A 493 -8.24 -32.29 -19.87
C LEU A 493 -8.99 -31.72 -18.63
N HIS A 494 -9.04 -32.48 -17.54
CA HIS A 494 -9.74 -32.15 -16.32
C HIS A 494 -8.77 -31.61 -15.26
N ASN A 495 -8.96 -30.39 -14.79
CA ASN A 495 -8.23 -29.82 -13.65
C ASN A 495 -9.18 -29.66 -12.47
N LEU A 496 -8.85 -30.28 -11.36
CA LEU A 496 -9.60 -30.27 -10.11
C LEU A 496 -8.79 -29.56 -9.04
N GLY A 497 -9.43 -28.70 -8.27
CA GLY A 497 -8.84 -28.05 -7.10
C GLY A 497 -9.80 -28.13 -5.91
N ALA A 498 -9.25 -28.38 -4.73
CA ALA A 498 -9.97 -28.34 -3.48
C ALA A 498 -9.13 -27.59 -2.44
N MET A 499 -9.74 -26.75 -1.64
CA MET A 499 -9.09 -25.98 -0.58
C MET A 499 -9.98 -26.00 0.67
N ILE A 500 -9.36 -26.14 1.83
CA ILE A 500 -9.99 -25.95 3.14
C ILE A 500 -9.10 -25.04 3.97
N GLY A 501 -9.69 -24.24 4.84
CA GLY A 501 -8.92 -23.35 5.68
C GLY A 501 -9.62 -22.95 6.96
N TYR A 502 -8.79 -22.47 7.86
CA TYR A 502 -9.16 -21.86 9.14
C TYR A 502 -8.44 -20.52 9.26
N SER A 503 -9.13 -19.50 9.73
CA SER A 503 -8.49 -18.23 10.07
C SER A 503 -8.98 -17.71 11.43
N TYR A 504 -8.04 -17.12 12.16
CA TYR A 504 -8.28 -16.43 13.42
C TYR A 504 -7.65 -15.04 13.36
N GLN A 505 -8.40 -14.03 13.77
CA GLN A 505 -7.92 -12.65 13.91
C GLN A 505 -8.25 -12.14 15.32
N ASP A 506 -7.32 -11.40 15.91
CA ASP A 506 -7.44 -10.75 17.21
C ASP A 506 -6.94 -9.31 17.10
N ASP A 507 -7.84 -8.36 17.28
CA ASP A 507 -7.57 -6.92 17.22
C ASP A 507 -7.67 -6.34 18.63
N ASP A 508 -6.68 -5.55 19.04
CA ASP A 508 -6.64 -4.78 20.30
C ASP A 508 -6.27 -3.33 19.97
N ALA A 509 -7.20 -2.42 20.14
CA ALA A 509 -7.02 -0.99 19.93
C ALA A 509 -7.22 -0.24 21.25
N LYS A 510 -6.27 0.62 21.59
CA LYS A 510 -6.32 1.44 22.81
C LYS A 510 -5.75 2.82 22.52
N GLY A 511 -6.24 3.81 23.26
CA GLY A 511 -5.76 5.17 23.10
C GLY A 511 -6.05 6.04 24.32
N ILE A 512 -5.36 7.17 24.34
CA ILE A 512 -5.48 8.22 25.32
C ILE A 512 -5.70 9.53 24.57
N TYR A 513 -6.63 10.33 25.04
CA TYR A 513 -6.90 11.66 24.55
C TYR A 513 -6.84 12.66 25.70
N GLN A 514 -6.20 13.80 25.47
CA GLN A 514 -6.07 14.91 26.40
C GLN A 514 -6.42 16.21 25.70
N TRP A 515 -7.19 17.06 26.35
CA TRP A 515 -7.52 18.40 25.89
C TRP A 515 -7.53 19.37 27.06
N ALA A 516 -6.95 20.54 26.86
CA ALA A 516 -7.01 21.63 27.81
C ALA A 516 -6.78 22.96 27.10
N LYS A 517 -7.11 24.06 27.73
CA LYS A 517 -6.92 25.43 27.25
C LYS A 517 -6.39 26.36 28.32
N ASP A 518 -6.15 27.61 27.92
CA ASP A 518 -5.66 28.70 28.75
C ASP A 518 -4.24 28.48 29.25
N PHE A 519 -3.30 28.45 28.31
CA PHE A 519 -1.86 28.46 28.64
C PHE A 519 -1.41 29.80 29.25
N PRO A 520 -0.43 29.76 30.14
CA PRO A 520 0.25 30.97 30.59
C PRO A 520 1.17 31.58 29.52
N THR A 521 1.54 30.84 28.50
CA THR A 521 2.45 31.25 27.42
C THR A 521 2.36 30.32 26.22
N ASP A 522 2.52 30.84 25.00
CA ASP A 522 2.59 30.03 23.74
C ASP A 522 3.90 29.26 23.59
N MET A 523 4.92 29.48 24.44
CA MET A 523 6.24 28.86 24.32
C MET A 523 6.23 27.33 24.41
N PHE A 524 5.21 26.75 25.03
CA PHE A 524 5.13 25.30 25.21
C PHE A 524 4.59 24.55 23.98
N GLY A 525 3.93 25.25 23.06
CA GLY A 525 3.22 24.61 21.96
C GLY A 525 2.26 23.53 22.49
N PRO A 526 2.25 22.30 21.92
CA PRO A 526 1.35 21.22 22.37
C PRO A 526 1.83 20.48 23.64
N TRP A 527 2.95 20.91 24.24
CA TRP A 527 3.57 20.23 25.37
C TRP A 527 3.22 20.88 26.70
N ASN A 528 3.55 20.19 27.78
CA ASN A 528 3.40 20.71 29.16
C ASN A 528 1.96 21.08 29.53
N ILE A 529 1.00 20.26 29.09
CA ILE A 529 -0.45 20.45 29.31
C ILE A 529 -0.81 20.66 30.80
N GLY A 530 -0.01 20.13 31.73
CA GLY A 530 -0.20 20.30 33.18
C GLY A 530 -0.06 21.76 33.66
N SER A 531 0.53 22.66 32.87
CA SER A 531 0.66 24.08 33.22
C SER A 531 -0.57 24.92 32.83
N MET A 532 -1.51 24.36 32.06
CA MET A 532 -2.73 25.05 31.64
C MET A 532 -3.67 25.35 32.81
N ASN A 533 -4.40 26.46 32.69
CA ASN A 533 -5.34 26.86 33.74
C ASN A 533 -6.52 25.88 33.83
N ASP A 534 -7.00 25.35 32.73
CA ASP A 534 -8.06 24.33 32.73
C ASP A 534 -7.69 23.07 33.55
N MET A 535 -6.40 22.70 33.58
CA MET A 535 -5.94 21.61 34.47
C MET A 535 -6.05 21.99 35.93
N LYS A 536 -5.73 23.24 36.30
CA LYS A 536 -5.83 23.74 37.67
C LYS A 536 -7.29 23.92 38.11
N ASP A 537 -8.16 24.28 37.17
CA ASP A 537 -9.58 24.57 37.38
C ASP A 537 -10.47 23.31 37.27
N ASN A 538 -9.89 22.11 37.03
CA ASN A 538 -10.59 20.86 36.77
C ASN A 538 -11.56 20.90 35.58
N LYS A 539 -11.21 21.67 34.52
CA LYS A 539 -11.99 21.80 33.26
C LYS A 539 -11.38 21.01 32.12
N ALA A 540 -10.14 20.56 32.24
CA ALA A 540 -9.46 19.79 31.20
C ALA A 540 -10.12 18.42 31.00
N ALA A 541 -10.17 17.97 29.75
CA ALA A 541 -10.69 16.64 29.43
C ALA A 541 -9.55 15.64 29.26
N MET A 542 -9.66 14.51 29.93
CA MET A 542 -8.79 13.35 29.77
C MET A 542 -9.66 12.11 29.62
N THR A 543 -9.42 11.32 28.58
CA THR A 543 -10.15 10.08 28.35
C THR A 543 -9.24 9.01 27.79
N SER A 544 -9.62 7.76 27.97
CA SER A 544 -8.94 6.61 27.39
C SER A 544 -9.95 5.57 26.96
N TYR A 545 -9.56 4.74 26.00
CA TYR A 545 -10.40 3.65 25.54
C TYR A 545 -9.56 2.40 25.29
N ARG A 546 -10.21 1.25 25.31
CA ARG A 546 -9.70 -0.01 24.80
C ARG A 546 -10.82 -0.79 24.16
N ASN A 547 -10.62 -1.18 22.91
CA ASN A 547 -11.54 -1.96 22.10
C ASN A 547 -10.86 -3.24 21.63
N THR A 548 -11.55 -4.38 21.79
CA THR A 548 -11.05 -5.66 21.32
C THR A 548 -12.05 -6.29 20.34
N HIS A 549 -11.54 -6.97 19.33
CA HIS A 549 -12.35 -7.63 18.34
C HIS A 549 -11.73 -8.96 17.93
N LYS A 550 -12.55 -10.00 17.76
CA LYS A 550 -12.10 -11.33 17.34
C LYS A 550 -12.96 -11.86 16.22
N LEU A 551 -12.29 -12.42 15.21
CA LEU A 551 -12.91 -13.12 14.10
C LEU A 551 -12.37 -14.55 14.03
N ILE A 552 -13.28 -15.50 13.83
CA ILE A 552 -12.94 -16.92 13.60
C ILE A 552 -13.65 -17.37 12.34
N SER A 553 -12.96 -18.07 11.45
CA SER A 553 -13.59 -18.55 10.22
C SER A 553 -13.11 -19.91 9.80
N PHE A 554 -14.05 -20.69 9.24
CA PHE A 554 -13.80 -21.91 8.51
C PHE A 554 -14.24 -21.72 7.06
N PHE A 555 -13.43 -22.10 6.10
CA PHE A 555 -13.76 -21.90 4.69
C PHE A 555 -13.28 -23.05 3.82
N GLY A 556 -13.94 -23.22 2.69
CA GLY A 556 -13.56 -24.18 1.68
C GLY A 556 -13.91 -23.70 0.29
N ARG A 557 -13.19 -24.20 -0.72
CA ARG A 557 -13.40 -23.89 -2.12
C ARG A 557 -13.14 -25.13 -2.96
N LEU A 558 -14.00 -25.35 -3.95
CA LEU A 558 -13.84 -26.35 -5.00
C LEU A 558 -13.75 -25.65 -6.34
N THR A 559 -12.83 -26.07 -7.18
CA THR A 559 -12.68 -25.57 -8.55
C THR A 559 -12.62 -26.75 -9.51
N TYR A 560 -13.24 -26.59 -10.65
CA TYR A 560 -13.20 -27.54 -11.75
C TYR A 560 -13.02 -26.80 -13.06
N ASN A 561 -12.12 -27.29 -13.89
CA ASN A 561 -11.85 -26.76 -15.22
C ASN A 561 -11.71 -27.95 -16.21
N TYR A 562 -12.46 -27.89 -17.29
CA TYR A 562 -12.38 -28.83 -18.40
C TYR A 562 -11.80 -28.13 -19.63
N ASN A 563 -10.57 -28.47 -19.98
CA ASN A 563 -9.84 -27.98 -21.16
C ASN A 563 -9.88 -26.43 -21.33
N GLU A 564 -9.94 -25.70 -20.23
CA GLU A 564 -10.15 -24.24 -20.19
C GLU A 564 -11.39 -23.75 -20.96
N LYS A 565 -12.33 -24.65 -21.29
CA LYS A 565 -13.62 -24.36 -21.92
C LYS A 565 -14.71 -24.13 -20.91
N TYR A 566 -14.88 -25.06 -19.98
CA TYR A 566 -15.92 -25.05 -18.95
C TYR A 566 -15.28 -24.96 -17.58
N MET A 567 -15.58 -23.94 -16.84
CA MET A 567 -15.02 -23.67 -15.53
C MET A 567 -16.12 -23.53 -14.51
N PHE A 568 -15.89 -24.06 -13.33
CA PHE A 568 -16.80 -24.01 -12.20
C PHE A 568 -16.06 -23.75 -10.91
N MET A 569 -16.59 -22.90 -10.04
CA MET A 569 -16.07 -22.66 -8.70
C MET A 569 -17.23 -22.60 -7.70
N ALA A 570 -17.07 -23.27 -6.56
CA ALA A 570 -17.95 -23.14 -5.41
C ALA A 570 -17.12 -22.88 -4.16
N SER A 571 -17.54 -21.94 -3.33
CA SER A 571 -16.91 -21.68 -2.05
C SER A 571 -17.94 -21.49 -0.95
N LEU A 572 -17.55 -21.82 0.27
CA LEU A 572 -18.35 -21.65 1.47
C LEU A 572 -17.46 -21.15 2.59
N ARG A 573 -17.88 -20.08 3.26
CA ARG A 573 -17.25 -19.60 4.49
C ARG A 573 -18.28 -19.55 5.61
N ARG A 574 -17.89 -20.01 6.79
CA ARG A 574 -18.58 -19.79 8.03
C ARG A 574 -17.72 -18.91 8.93
N GLU A 575 -18.23 -17.77 9.33
CA GLU A 575 -17.47 -16.77 10.09
C GLU A 575 -18.23 -16.35 11.33
N GLY A 576 -17.51 -16.23 12.44
CA GLY A 576 -18.02 -15.74 13.72
C GLY A 576 -17.25 -14.49 14.14
N SER A 577 -17.99 -13.45 14.55
CA SER A 577 -17.46 -12.18 15.04
C SER A 577 -17.90 -11.92 16.47
N SER A 578 -16.97 -11.39 17.27
CA SER A 578 -17.26 -10.96 18.64
C SER A 578 -18.10 -9.67 18.73
N ARG A 579 -18.28 -8.95 17.61
CA ARG A 579 -19.08 -7.72 17.53
C ARG A 579 -20.59 -7.99 17.58
N PHE A 580 -21.00 -9.18 17.17
CA PHE A 580 -22.41 -9.56 17.14
C PHE A 580 -22.87 -10.18 18.44
N GLY A 581 -24.17 -10.04 18.75
CA GLY A 581 -24.80 -10.59 19.94
C GLY A 581 -24.79 -12.12 19.98
N ASP A 582 -25.01 -12.70 21.17
CA ASP A 582 -24.78 -14.13 21.46
C ASP A 582 -25.46 -15.11 20.50
N ASN A 583 -26.63 -14.82 19.98
CA ASN A 583 -27.35 -15.71 19.06
C ASN A 583 -27.09 -15.43 17.59
N HIS A 584 -26.29 -14.40 17.26
CA HIS A 584 -26.06 -13.93 15.86
C HIS A 584 -24.57 -13.80 15.52
N LYS A 585 -23.69 -14.42 16.27
CA LYS A 585 -22.23 -14.31 16.08
C LYS A 585 -21.74 -14.92 14.78
N TRP A 586 -22.49 -15.89 14.22
CA TRP A 586 -22.04 -16.70 13.08
C TRP A 586 -22.87 -16.43 11.82
N GLY A 587 -22.16 -16.18 10.71
CA GLY A 587 -22.73 -16.03 9.37
C GLY A 587 -22.22 -17.10 8.39
N TRP A 588 -23.01 -17.37 7.35
CA TRP A 588 -22.65 -18.24 6.24
C TRP A 588 -22.55 -17.41 4.95
N PHE A 589 -21.46 -17.59 4.21
CA PHE A 589 -21.15 -16.87 3.00
C PHE A 589 -20.90 -17.85 1.84
N PRO A 590 -21.96 -18.41 1.23
CA PRO A 590 -21.83 -19.25 0.07
C PRO A 590 -21.55 -18.44 -1.19
N ALA A 591 -20.75 -19.00 -2.11
CA ALA A 591 -20.60 -18.44 -3.46
C ALA A 591 -20.42 -19.54 -4.50
N ILE A 592 -20.90 -19.27 -5.69
CA ILE A 592 -20.82 -20.15 -6.84
C ILE A 592 -20.58 -19.33 -8.09
N SER A 593 -19.73 -19.82 -9.00
CA SER A 593 -19.56 -19.20 -10.31
C SER A 593 -19.25 -20.24 -11.38
N ALA A 594 -19.63 -19.92 -12.59
CA ALA A 594 -19.37 -20.74 -13.77
C ALA A 594 -18.84 -19.86 -14.92
N GLY A 595 -18.00 -20.42 -15.77
CA GLY A 595 -17.45 -19.76 -16.94
C GLY A 595 -17.49 -20.68 -18.15
N TRP A 596 -17.82 -20.13 -19.31
CA TRP A 596 -17.74 -20.79 -20.59
C TRP A 596 -16.89 -19.97 -21.55
N ARG A 597 -15.78 -20.52 -21.98
CA ARG A 597 -14.89 -19.89 -22.96
C ARG A 597 -15.28 -20.32 -24.36
N ILE A 598 -16.16 -19.56 -24.97
CA ILE A 598 -16.78 -19.85 -26.25
C ILE A 598 -15.74 -19.88 -27.38
N SER A 599 -14.72 -19.01 -27.31
CA SER A 599 -13.62 -18.96 -28.29
C SER A 599 -12.84 -20.27 -28.43
N LYS A 600 -12.87 -21.16 -27.41
CA LYS A 600 -12.24 -22.50 -27.50
C LYS A 600 -13.18 -23.60 -28.06
N GLU A 601 -14.39 -23.26 -28.47
CA GLU A 601 -15.28 -24.22 -29.13
C GLU A 601 -14.89 -24.45 -30.57
N ASN A 602 -15.15 -25.67 -31.08
CA ASN A 602 -14.76 -26.06 -32.42
C ASN A 602 -15.40 -25.17 -33.50
N PHE A 603 -16.63 -24.70 -33.27
CA PHE A 603 -17.35 -23.80 -34.20
C PHE A 603 -16.82 -22.36 -34.19
N MET A 604 -15.91 -21.99 -33.29
CA MET A 604 -15.31 -20.65 -33.20
C MET A 604 -13.86 -20.61 -33.74
N GLN A 605 -13.24 -21.76 -34.03
CA GLN A 605 -11.83 -21.83 -34.40
C GLN A 605 -11.48 -21.14 -35.69
N ASP A 606 -12.45 -21.02 -36.63
CA ASP A 606 -12.26 -20.37 -37.92
C ASP A 606 -12.45 -18.83 -37.88
N ILE A 607 -12.82 -18.28 -36.72
CA ILE A 607 -13.10 -16.84 -36.54
C ILE A 607 -11.83 -16.11 -36.12
N GLN A 608 -11.06 -15.59 -37.08
CA GLN A 608 -9.74 -14.99 -36.85
C GLN A 608 -9.79 -13.59 -36.22
N TRP A 609 -10.92 -12.87 -36.26
CA TRP A 609 -11.02 -11.52 -35.67
C TRP A 609 -11.33 -11.51 -34.17
N LEU A 610 -11.60 -12.68 -33.57
CA LEU A 610 -11.99 -12.83 -32.19
C LEU A 610 -10.94 -13.67 -31.43
N ASP A 611 -10.12 -13.02 -30.59
CA ASP A 611 -9.04 -13.67 -29.84
C ASP A 611 -9.58 -14.46 -28.66
N ASP A 612 -10.48 -13.89 -27.87
CA ASP A 612 -11.07 -14.54 -26.69
C ASP A 612 -12.49 -14.06 -26.41
N LEU A 613 -13.41 -15.01 -26.28
CA LEU A 613 -14.81 -14.78 -25.86
C LEU A 613 -15.14 -15.71 -24.70
N LYS A 614 -15.34 -15.14 -23.52
CA LYS A 614 -15.68 -15.85 -22.31
C LYS A 614 -16.92 -15.26 -21.63
N VAL A 615 -17.93 -16.08 -21.42
CA VAL A 615 -19.12 -15.76 -20.64
C VAL A 615 -18.96 -16.27 -19.22
N ARG A 616 -19.34 -15.47 -18.23
CA ARG A 616 -19.23 -15.83 -16.80
C ARG A 616 -20.53 -15.44 -16.10
N ILE A 617 -20.93 -16.30 -15.15
CA ILE A 617 -22.02 -16.06 -14.24
C ILE A 617 -21.56 -16.36 -12.82
N GLY A 618 -21.89 -15.53 -11.86
CA GLY A 618 -21.53 -15.72 -10.47
C GLY A 618 -22.62 -15.23 -9.53
N TYR A 619 -22.75 -15.94 -8.43
CA TYR A 619 -23.60 -15.57 -7.30
C TYR A 619 -22.76 -15.72 -6.02
N GLY A 620 -22.91 -14.80 -5.09
CA GLY A 620 -22.22 -14.86 -3.81
C GLY A 620 -22.94 -14.05 -2.76
N VAL A 621 -22.95 -14.56 -1.54
CA VAL A 621 -23.44 -13.86 -0.36
C VAL A 621 -22.24 -13.32 0.39
N THR A 622 -22.23 -12.02 0.63
CA THR A 622 -21.25 -11.32 1.46
C THR A 622 -21.97 -10.65 2.62
N GLY A 623 -21.26 -10.34 3.68
CA GLY A 623 -21.77 -9.62 4.84
C GLY A 623 -21.01 -8.31 5.04
N ASN A 624 -21.61 -7.37 5.75
CA ASN A 624 -20.91 -6.18 6.22
C ASN A 624 -20.86 -6.21 7.74
N GLU A 625 -19.66 -6.08 8.28
CA GLU A 625 -19.44 -6.04 9.71
C GLU A 625 -19.56 -4.60 10.21
N VAL A 626 -20.30 -4.43 11.32
CA VAL A 626 -20.39 -3.12 11.98
C VAL A 626 -19.03 -2.70 12.54
N THR A 627 -18.74 -1.42 12.51
CA THR A 627 -17.43 -0.89 12.93
C THR A 627 -17.28 -0.79 14.44
N SER A 628 -18.38 -0.62 15.17
CA SER A 628 -18.35 -0.50 16.66
C SER A 628 -18.36 -1.86 17.35
N ASN A 629 -17.50 -2.02 18.34
CA ASN A 629 -17.30 -3.29 19.06
C ASN A 629 -18.37 -3.59 20.12
N LEU A 630 -19.19 -2.64 20.53
CA LEU A 630 -20.06 -2.74 21.71
C LEU A 630 -21.55 -2.62 21.38
N LEU A 631 -21.93 -2.60 20.08
CA LEU A 631 -23.33 -2.42 19.66
C LEU A 631 -24.27 -3.54 20.11
N SER A 632 -23.75 -4.71 20.43
CA SER A 632 -24.51 -5.85 20.95
C SER A 632 -24.68 -5.82 22.47
N MET A 633 -24.07 -4.85 23.16
CA MET A 633 -24.12 -4.71 24.61
C MET A 633 -25.03 -3.58 25.06
N TYR A 634 -25.63 -3.73 26.21
CA TYR A 634 -26.32 -2.64 26.85
C TYR A 634 -25.31 -1.71 27.51
N LEU A 635 -25.16 -0.51 26.98
CA LEU A 635 -24.21 0.48 27.46
C LEU A 635 -24.95 1.51 28.31
N LEU A 636 -24.33 1.90 29.42
CA LEU A 636 -24.78 3.01 30.25
C LEU A 636 -23.93 4.24 29.98
N ASN A 637 -24.56 5.33 29.71
CA ASN A 637 -23.89 6.64 29.62
C ASN A 637 -24.09 7.38 30.92
N TYR A 638 -22.99 7.79 31.53
CA TYR A 638 -23.01 8.67 32.71
C TYR A 638 -23.08 10.11 32.22
N GLY A 639 -24.29 10.54 31.89
CA GLY A 639 -24.56 11.89 31.40
C GLY A 639 -25.75 12.49 32.15
N GLY A 640 -25.62 13.76 32.56
CA GLY A 640 -26.63 14.48 33.29
C GLY A 640 -26.51 14.31 34.83
N TYR A 641 -26.80 15.41 35.51
CA TYR A 641 -26.85 15.43 36.96
C TYR A 641 -28.31 15.57 37.40
N ALA A 642 -28.75 14.75 38.32
CA ALA A 642 -30.04 14.85 38.97
C ALA A 642 -29.81 15.27 40.44
N TYR A 643 -30.65 16.15 40.96
CA TYR A 643 -30.61 16.53 42.36
C TYR A 643 -31.41 15.50 43.19
N ILE A 644 -30.70 14.59 43.87
CA ILE A 644 -31.28 13.49 44.61
C ILE A 644 -30.85 13.60 46.08
N ASN A 645 -31.79 13.59 47.01
CA ASN A 645 -31.54 13.64 48.44
C ASN A 645 -30.60 14.78 48.88
N GLY A 646 -30.81 15.98 48.33
CA GLY A 646 -30.02 17.17 48.71
C GLY A 646 -28.61 17.26 48.03
N LYS A 647 -28.27 16.37 47.08
CA LYS A 647 -27.00 16.36 46.38
C LYS A 647 -27.20 16.19 44.88
N TRP A 648 -26.37 16.87 44.08
CA TRP A 648 -26.26 16.61 42.66
C TRP A 648 -25.58 15.24 42.45
N THR A 649 -26.29 14.31 41.89
CA THR A 649 -25.82 12.95 41.63
C THR A 649 -25.79 12.72 40.11
N GLN A 650 -24.68 12.24 39.59
CA GLN A 650 -24.57 11.90 38.18
C GLN A 650 -25.47 10.67 37.91
N GLY A 651 -26.39 10.84 36.98
CA GLY A 651 -27.28 9.76 36.54
C GLY A 651 -26.62 8.86 35.52
N ALA A 652 -26.91 7.56 35.59
CA ALA A 652 -26.59 6.60 34.55
C ALA A 652 -27.85 6.36 33.70
N GLY A 653 -27.83 6.69 32.44
CA GLY A 653 -28.92 6.41 31.49
C GLY A 653 -28.47 5.40 30.42
N PRO A 654 -29.40 4.60 29.89
CA PRO A 654 -29.09 3.73 28.76
C PRO A 654 -28.68 4.54 27.56
N VAL A 655 -27.64 4.12 26.87
CA VAL A 655 -27.35 4.60 25.49
C VAL A 655 -28.36 3.94 24.58
N SER A 656 -29.35 4.71 24.10
CA SER A 656 -30.31 4.24 23.11
C SER A 656 -29.64 4.20 21.74
N TYR A 657 -29.14 3.04 21.35
CA TYR A 657 -28.93 2.77 19.93
C TYR A 657 -30.27 2.34 19.35
N THR A 658 -30.95 3.26 18.67
CA THR A 658 -32.17 2.95 17.92
C THR A 658 -31.84 1.90 16.88
N HIS A 659 -32.35 0.69 17.09
CA HIS A 659 -32.56 -0.42 16.16
C HIS A 659 -31.58 -0.54 14.99
N LEU A 660 -30.46 -1.23 15.21
CA LEU A 660 -29.80 -1.98 14.16
C LEU A 660 -30.52 -3.34 14.03
N THR A 661 -31.68 -3.36 13.36
CA THR A 661 -32.17 -4.61 12.78
C THR A 661 -31.25 -4.92 11.62
N LEU A 662 -30.54 -6.06 11.69
CA LEU A 662 -29.87 -6.62 10.53
C LEU A 662 -30.90 -6.75 9.42
N PRO A 663 -30.65 -6.27 8.19
CA PRO A 663 -31.45 -6.68 7.08
C PRO A 663 -31.33 -8.20 6.94
N THR A 664 -32.46 -8.88 7.00
CA THR A 664 -32.59 -10.32 6.74
C THR A 664 -32.17 -10.64 5.32
#